data_3fd4a2eb47d5d4e7d8baa6667478bda4
#
_entry.id   3fd4a2eb47d5d4e7d8baa6667478bda4
#
_cell.length_a   1.000
_cell.length_b   1.000
_cell.length_c   1.000
_cell.angle_alpha   90.00
_cell.angle_beta   90.00
_cell.angle_gamma   90.00
#
_symmetry.space_group_name_H-M   'P 1'
#
loop_
_entity.id
_entity.type
_entity.pdbx_description
1 polymer ?
#
loop_
_entity_poly.entity_id
_entity_poly.type
_entity_poly.pdbx_seq_one_letter_code
_entity_poly.pdbx_strand_id
1 'polypeptide(L)'
;MTIQEIKSNYRIEEVIGQHISLKKQGPEMVGNCIFHADDHASLKVNPVKQKFKCFPCGASGDMIDFFELQGYSKPEAMKLIQNNSIVSIASHEPKIQEPVWVNSIPEQNNLPNPIALKFSNYGNPSNAWAYHDTIGNIISYVCRFDLPEGKKDVIPYSYKSNGKTAKWQWRGLDTPRLLYNLHELNSRPTAIVLVVEGEKTADAAKLLFPKYVVTTWIGGADGVKNADWTPLHGRKIFLWADNDVPGIHAMFGGWSYNEKTEKYRRVTGISEMFEASFKQIKNSPEFPKKWDVADAVWTPDEALEYLQANKSDIPTVSEHAPNEIPELAIIEVVKPVFEAPVEVIPPVFKPVTPEVEEVENVPQNPYFKCLGHENNGGTIYVFFNYRTNSVIRFTSSSFSGSTILQLAPLNYWEGNYGKDGRSGVKYDIARITDNLISICSKLGIFDNNMIRGRGAWIDKKVPVIHCGSHLIVNGVAKKFSDHKSKFIYEAGKELGFNLTTPLKKHEAYKLAQLLSRLNWSRPLEAKLLAGWIVIAPLCGALNWRPHLWLTGASGSGKSEIIKMFVKNFMREMFVDAQSETTEAGIRQFLKADALPVVFDEAESEDKKSAERMQAVLNIMRASSTSDGGKIIKGSSGGVAAEFNIRSCFAFSSIASAIHQRSDQSRITVLEILPDLSDDKKERWTKTLKMYYETVTDEYIEGFQSRSVWLLPTILRNAKVFSNAASIVLNNQRTGDQLGIILAAYYSLTSESEISLESATKWMIEQDLSEEKLANESRDEIKLINHLMGCDTEVETPYGKVKRTIGELVIIGRGDFISDEESSRISADLANSTLKRLGMKIQGTSLVISDNSEKIRKFLENTSYSRNYHTILRRVESSEKLNNTTFGSFIKSNAVKIDTRLIFGETIKDEPVNEKQVEKPEYKQSEIKFKNY
;
A
#
# COMPACT_ATOMS: atom_id res chain seq x y z
N MET A 1 -12.91 -44.50 23.23
CA MET A 1 -13.40 -43.11 23.07
C MET A 1 -12.63 -42.41 21.98
N THR A 2 -13.30 -41.65 21.16
CA THR A 2 -12.67 -40.75 20.17
C THR A 2 -12.07 -39.54 20.87
N ILE A 3 -11.18 -38.79 20.20
CA ILE A 3 -10.58 -37.54 20.71
C ILE A 3 -11.67 -36.53 21.11
N GLN A 4 -12.76 -36.53 20.36
CA GLN A 4 -13.88 -35.60 20.59
C GLN A 4 -14.71 -35.98 21.84
N GLU A 5 -14.86 -37.28 22.10
CA GLU A 5 -15.52 -37.80 23.32
C GLU A 5 -14.66 -37.54 24.57
N ILE A 6 -13.33 -37.65 24.48
CA ILE A 6 -12.44 -37.34 25.59
C ILE A 6 -12.55 -35.84 25.94
N LYS A 7 -12.48 -34.96 24.93
CA LYS A 7 -12.57 -33.50 25.14
C LYS A 7 -13.95 -33.05 25.67
N SER A 8 -15.02 -33.81 25.44
CA SER A 8 -16.32 -33.52 25.98
C SER A 8 -16.55 -34.06 27.39
N ASN A 9 -15.88 -35.15 27.74
CA ASN A 9 -16.09 -35.85 29.01
C ASN A 9 -15.11 -35.45 30.12
N TYR A 10 -13.98 -34.86 29.77
CA TYR A 10 -12.93 -34.48 30.73
C TYR A 10 -12.65 -32.97 30.66
N ARG A 11 -12.34 -32.35 31.81
CA ARG A 11 -11.99 -30.94 31.91
C ARG A 11 -10.47 -30.75 31.98
N ILE A 12 -9.94 -29.87 31.19
CA ILE A 12 -8.49 -29.63 31.10
C ILE A 12 -7.90 -29.18 32.44
N GLU A 13 -8.63 -28.36 33.19
CA GLU A 13 -8.20 -27.91 34.52
C GLU A 13 -8.11 -29.04 35.54
N GLU A 14 -8.96 -30.05 35.41
CA GLU A 14 -8.96 -31.24 36.26
C GLU A 14 -7.82 -32.20 35.87
N VAL A 15 -7.66 -32.42 34.57
CA VAL A 15 -6.58 -33.27 34.02
C VAL A 15 -5.21 -32.70 34.34
N ILE A 16 -4.98 -31.43 34.06
CA ILE A 16 -3.70 -30.76 34.32
C ILE A 16 -3.49 -30.57 35.84
N GLY A 17 -4.57 -30.29 36.57
CA GLY A 17 -4.55 -30.11 38.03
C GLY A 17 -4.08 -31.33 38.82
N GLN A 18 -4.11 -32.55 38.25
CA GLN A 18 -3.52 -33.75 38.84
C GLN A 18 -1.97 -33.78 38.79
N HIS A 19 -1.40 -33.03 37.83
CA HIS A 19 0.04 -32.96 37.57
C HIS A 19 0.68 -31.65 38.08
N ILE A 20 -0.12 -30.60 38.22
CA ILE A 20 0.33 -29.25 38.57
C ILE A 20 -0.64 -28.64 39.57
N SER A 21 -0.12 -28.04 40.63
CA SER A 21 -0.96 -27.25 41.56
C SER A 21 -1.49 -25.98 40.86
N LEU A 22 -2.75 -25.94 40.55
CA LEU A 22 -3.40 -24.84 39.88
C LEU A 22 -4.12 -23.92 40.86
N LYS A 23 -3.88 -22.61 40.79
CA LYS A 23 -4.57 -21.55 41.58
C LYS A 23 -5.43 -20.71 40.66
N LYS A 24 -6.62 -20.34 41.07
CA LYS A 24 -7.51 -19.48 40.28
C LYS A 24 -6.99 -18.05 40.23
N GLN A 25 -6.86 -17.51 39.01
CA GLN A 25 -6.50 -16.11 38.77
C GLN A 25 -7.42 -15.51 37.70
N GLY A 26 -8.48 -14.85 38.14
CA GLY A 26 -9.53 -14.35 37.24
C GLY A 26 -10.28 -15.48 36.56
N PRO A 27 -10.47 -15.45 35.22
CA PRO A 27 -11.13 -16.51 34.46
C PRO A 27 -10.23 -17.72 34.15
N GLU A 28 -8.96 -17.69 34.50
CA GLU A 28 -7.97 -18.73 34.23
C GLU A 28 -7.45 -19.38 35.51
N MET A 29 -6.87 -20.59 35.36
CA MET A 29 -6.11 -21.24 36.40
C MET A 29 -4.62 -21.09 36.07
N VAL A 30 -3.77 -20.86 37.09
CA VAL A 30 -2.32 -20.61 36.90
C VAL A 30 -1.54 -21.54 37.81
N GLY A 31 -0.49 -22.16 37.30
CA GLY A 31 0.43 -23.04 38.02
C GLY A 31 1.83 -23.00 37.46
N ASN A 32 2.79 -23.64 38.17
CA ASN A 32 4.15 -23.72 37.68
C ASN A 32 4.24 -24.67 36.50
N CYS A 33 4.97 -24.28 35.48
CA CYS A 33 5.11 -25.05 34.26
C CYS A 33 6.05 -26.23 34.44
N ILE A 34 5.64 -27.44 34.02
CA ILE A 34 6.49 -28.63 34.10
C ILE A 34 7.43 -28.80 32.90
N PHE A 35 7.27 -27.98 31.86
CA PHE A 35 8.05 -28.08 30.63
C PHE A 35 9.33 -27.24 30.65
N HIS A 36 9.56 -26.46 31.73
CA HIS A 36 10.79 -25.69 31.99
C HIS A 36 10.94 -25.43 33.48
N ALA A 37 12.14 -25.08 33.93
CA ALA A 37 12.35 -24.65 35.32
C ALA A 37 11.57 -23.33 35.56
N ASP A 38 10.54 -23.40 36.41
CA ASP A 38 9.59 -22.31 36.62
C ASP A 38 9.47 -21.95 38.10
N ASP A 39 10.11 -20.86 38.52
CA ASP A 39 10.07 -20.37 39.88
C ASP A 39 8.82 -19.50 40.17
N HIS A 40 8.10 -19.09 39.13
CA HIS A 40 6.89 -18.30 39.24
C HIS A 40 5.81 -18.87 38.30
N ALA A 41 4.62 -19.13 38.83
CA ALA A 41 3.51 -19.77 38.13
C ALA A 41 3.22 -19.11 36.77
N SER A 42 3.72 -19.72 35.69
CA SER A 42 3.70 -19.16 34.33
C SER A 42 2.78 -19.92 33.35
N LEU A 43 2.36 -21.13 33.71
CA LEU A 43 1.43 -21.91 32.90
C LEU A 43 0.00 -21.49 33.24
N LYS A 44 -0.69 -21.00 32.24
CA LYS A 44 -2.12 -20.63 32.29
C LYS A 44 -2.99 -21.71 31.65
N VAL A 45 -4.03 -22.11 32.34
CA VAL A 45 -5.05 -23.04 31.87
C VAL A 45 -6.37 -22.30 31.80
N ASN A 46 -6.98 -22.29 30.63
CA ASN A 46 -8.27 -21.66 30.40
C ASN A 46 -9.39 -22.71 30.38
N PRO A 47 -10.21 -22.81 31.44
CA PRO A 47 -11.26 -23.81 31.55
C PRO A 47 -12.36 -23.66 30.49
N VAL A 48 -12.63 -22.44 30.02
CA VAL A 48 -13.66 -22.17 29.00
C VAL A 48 -13.21 -22.60 27.62
N LYS A 49 -11.94 -22.28 27.27
CA LYS A 49 -11.39 -22.64 25.95
C LYS A 49 -10.84 -24.07 25.91
N GLN A 50 -10.77 -24.75 27.03
CA GLN A 50 -10.17 -26.08 27.18
C GLN A 50 -8.75 -26.15 26.60
N LYS A 51 -7.93 -25.11 26.93
CA LYS A 51 -6.56 -24.96 26.46
C LYS A 51 -5.65 -24.46 27.56
N PHE A 52 -4.37 -24.84 27.46
CA PHE A 52 -3.32 -24.27 28.30
C PHE A 52 -2.28 -23.52 27.47
N LYS A 53 -1.54 -22.62 28.09
CA LYS A 53 -0.40 -21.92 27.52
C LYS A 53 0.58 -21.48 28.58
N CYS A 54 1.84 -21.80 28.40
CA CYS A 54 2.95 -21.22 29.14
C CYS A 54 3.61 -20.12 28.31
N PHE A 55 3.72 -18.91 28.87
CA PHE A 55 4.29 -17.78 28.10
C PHE A 55 5.81 -17.83 28.00
N PRO A 56 6.59 -18.24 29.05
CA PRO A 56 8.04 -18.32 28.96
C PRO A 56 8.56 -19.40 28.00
N CYS A 57 8.04 -20.63 28.06
CA CYS A 57 8.54 -21.72 27.22
C CYS A 57 7.74 -21.96 25.95
N GLY A 58 6.58 -21.29 25.80
CA GLY A 58 5.73 -21.44 24.61
C GLY A 58 4.88 -22.71 24.55
N ALA A 59 4.97 -23.61 25.51
CA ALA A 59 4.16 -24.82 25.60
C ALA A 59 2.69 -24.44 25.61
N SER A 60 1.90 -25.01 24.69
CA SER A 60 0.46 -24.70 24.59
C SER A 60 -0.27 -25.80 23.84
N GLY A 61 -1.56 -25.97 24.16
CA GLY A 61 -2.38 -26.97 23.53
C GLY A 61 -3.63 -27.30 24.33
N ASP A 62 -4.21 -28.47 24.08
CA ASP A 62 -5.29 -29.04 24.89
C ASP A 62 -4.79 -30.14 25.83
N MET A 63 -5.70 -30.86 26.48
CA MET A 63 -5.33 -31.89 27.44
C MET A 63 -4.54 -33.06 26.80
N ILE A 64 -4.72 -33.35 25.53
CA ILE A 64 -3.95 -34.40 24.84
C ILE A 64 -2.56 -33.84 24.51
N ASP A 65 -2.47 -32.61 23.98
CA ASP A 65 -1.19 -31.95 23.70
C ASP A 65 -0.32 -31.81 24.95
N PHE A 66 -0.93 -31.68 26.15
CA PHE A 66 -0.22 -31.62 27.43
C PHE A 66 0.59 -32.90 27.70
N PHE A 67 0.05 -34.07 27.39
CA PHE A 67 0.76 -35.33 27.51
C PHE A 67 1.72 -35.60 26.34
N GLU A 68 1.37 -35.16 25.11
CA GLU A 68 2.30 -35.27 23.98
C GLU A 68 3.59 -34.48 24.22
N LEU A 69 3.49 -33.30 24.83
CA LEU A 69 4.66 -32.50 25.23
C LEU A 69 5.51 -33.15 26.34
N GLN A 70 4.98 -34.15 27.07
CA GLN A 70 5.70 -35.00 28.01
C GLN A 70 6.31 -36.23 27.36
N GLY A 71 6.09 -36.45 26.05
CA GLY A 71 6.67 -37.56 25.30
C GLY A 71 5.74 -38.76 25.09
N TYR A 72 4.47 -38.66 25.48
CA TYR A 72 3.48 -39.73 25.23
C TYR A 72 2.90 -39.64 23.83
N SER A 73 2.64 -40.78 23.19
CA SER A 73 1.86 -40.77 21.93
C SER A 73 0.39 -40.46 22.18
N LYS A 74 -0.34 -39.97 21.17
CA LYS A 74 -1.78 -39.68 21.26
C LYS A 74 -2.62 -40.80 21.86
N PRO A 75 -2.45 -42.10 21.46
CA PRO A 75 -3.18 -43.21 22.08
C PRO A 75 -2.86 -43.42 23.56
N GLU A 76 -1.63 -43.18 23.95
CA GLU A 76 -1.18 -43.29 25.36
C GLU A 76 -1.73 -42.10 26.18
N ALA A 77 -1.67 -40.88 25.68
CA ALA A 77 -2.26 -39.70 26.29
C ALA A 77 -3.76 -39.90 26.54
N MET A 78 -4.47 -40.42 25.54
CA MET A 78 -5.91 -40.75 25.66
C MET A 78 -6.20 -41.80 26.74
N LYS A 79 -5.38 -42.86 26.85
CA LYS A 79 -5.48 -43.87 27.89
C LYS A 79 -5.18 -43.31 29.26
N LEU A 80 -4.17 -42.44 29.40
CA LEU A 80 -3.80 -41.80 30.66
C LEU A 80 -4.93 -40.91 31.17
N ILE A 81 -5.56 -40.12 30.31
CA ILE A 81 -6.73 -39.29 30.67
C ILE A 81 -7.89 -40.15 31.12
N GLN A 82 -8.18 -41.25 30.46
CA GLN A 82 -9.25 -42.19 30.82
C GLN A 82 -8.99 -42.92 32.13
N ASN A 83 -7.77 -43.33 32.39
CA ASN A 83 -7.44 -44.16 33.57
C ASN A 83 -7.24 -43.36 34.86
N ASN A 84 -6.85 -42.08 34.75
CA ASN A 84 -6.64 -41.21 35.90
C ASN A 84 -7.90 -40.46 36.37
N SER A 85 -9.05 -40.71 35.76
CA SER A 85 -10.30 -40.02 36.09
C SER A 85 -11.17 -40.88 36.96
N ILE A 86 -10.82 -41.09 38.22
CA ILE A 86 -11.75 -41.51 39.24
C ILE A 86 -12.30 -40.26 39.92
N VAL A 87 -13.22 -39.55 39.26
CA VAL A 87 -14.30 -38.84 39.93
C VAL A 87 -15.50 -38.96 39.01
N SER A 88 -16.42 -39.86 39.41
CA SER A 88 -17.76 -39.98 38.81
C SER A 88 -18.47 -38.65 38.83
N ILE A 89 -19.13 -38.34 37.74
CA ILE A 89 -20.16 -37.31 37.66
C ILE A 89 -21.33 -37.79 38.56
N ALA A 90 -21.20 -37.51 39.86
CA ALA A 90 -22.30 -37.61 40.80
C ALA A 90 -22.55 -36.21 41.37
N SER A 91 -23.69 -35.66 41.03
CA SER A 91 -24.41 -34.56 41.66
C SER A 91 -23.61 -33.27 41.97
N HIS A 92 -23.56 -32.42 40.97
CA HIS A 92 -23.54 -30.97 41.25
C HIS A 92 -24.72 -30.34 40.53
N GLU A 93 -25.47 -29.53 41.30
CA GLU A 93 -26.52 -28.64 40.81
C GLU A 93 -26.15 -27.96 39.54
N PRO A 94 -27.08 -27.65 38.62
CA PRO A 94 -26.77 -27.04 37.35
C PRO A 94 -26.07 -25.70 37.60
N LYS A 95 -24.73 -25.64 37.41
CA LYS A 95 -24.02 -24.38 37.26
C LYS A 95 -24.75 -23.65 36.14
N ILE A 96 -25.29 -22.48 36.47
CA ILE A 96 -25.90 -21.51 35.57
C ILE A 96 -25.03 -21.49 34.29
N GLN A 97 -25.58 -22.02 33.19
CA GLN A 97 -25.00 -21.89 31.89
C GLN A 97 -24.78 -20.40 31.66
N GLU A 98 -23.55 -19.97 31.32
CA GLU A 98 -23.37 -18.60 30.88
C GLU A 98 -24.39 -18.36 29.76
N PRO A 99 -25.17 -17.27 29.85
CA PRO A 99 -26.26 -17.05 28.91
C PRO A 99 -25.71 -17.01 27.49
N VAL A 100 -26.27 -17.85 26.63
CA VAL A 100 -25.92 -17.90 25.20
C VAL A 100 -26.32 -16.56 24.57
N TRP A 101 -25.32 -15.84 24.05
CA TRP A 101 -25.55 -14.61 23.34
C TRP A 101 -25.97 -14.90 21.91
N VAL A 102 -27.19 -14.50 21.53
CA VAL A 102 -27.73 -14.65 20.18
C VAL A 102 -27.94 -13.30 19.51
N ASN A 103 -28.01 -13.28 18.18
CA ASN A 103 -28.37 -12.07 17.44
C ASN A 103 -29.66 -11.45 17.94
N SER A 104 -29.66 -10.11 18.04
CA SER A 104 -30.83 -9.35 18.46
C SER A 104 -30.91 -8.04 17.67
N ILE A 105 -32.05 -7.37 17.71
CA ILE A 105 -32.29 -6.12 17.01
C ILE A 105 -32.13 -4.97 18.02
N PRO A 106 -31.21 -4.00 17.78
CA PRO A 106 -31.08 -2.80 18.61
C PRO A 106 -32.20 -1.79 18.34
N GLU A 107 -32.37 -0.83 19.24
CA GLU A 107 -33.13 0.39 18.96
C GLU A 107 -32.52 1.17 17.80
N GLN A 108 -33.24 1.33 16.69
CA GLN A 108 -32.72 1.93 15.47
C GLN A 108 -32.40 3.43 15.61
N ASN A 109 -32.97 4.10 16.61
CA ASN A 109 -32.71 5.50 16.89
C ASN A 109 -31.44 5.74 17.72
N ASN A 110 -30.80 4.70 18.24
CA ASN A 110 -29.63 4.77 19.10
C ASN A 110 -28.53 3.80 18.64
N LEU A 111 -28.16 3.89 17.37
CA LEU A 111 -27.11 3.04 16.80
C LEU A 111 -25.72 3.63 17.07
N PRO A 112 -24.72 2.79 17.35
CA PRO A 112 -23.36 3.26 17.51
C PRO A 112 -22.81 3.78 16.18
N ASN A 113 -21.95 4.79 16.23
CA ASN A 113 -21.14 5.17 15.07
C ASN A 113 -19.99 4.14 14.92
N PRO A 114 -20.00 3.23 13.94
CA PRO A 114 -19.04 2.14 13.87
C PRO A 114 -17.62 2.60 13.62
N ILE A 115 -17.42 3.73 12.92
CA ILE A 115 -16.07 4.29 12.63
C ILE A 115 -15.45 4.95 13.88
N ALA A 116 -16.24 5.33 14.87
CA ALA A 116 -15.77 5.87 16.14
C ALA A 116 -15.41 4.80 17.18
N LEU A 117 -15.69 3.53 16.90
CA LEU A 117 -15.43 2.44 17.84
C LEU A 117 -13.96 2.05 17.84
N LYS A 118 -13.41 1.79 19.02
CA LYS A 118 -12.03 1.28 19.16
C LYS A 118 -12.06 -0.23 19.38
N PHE A 119 -11.21 -0.94 18.66
CA PHE A 119 -10.99 -2.36 18.87
C PHE A 119 -9.56 -2.64 19.31
N SER A 120 -9.37 -2.92 20.61
CA SER A 120 -8.08 -3.30 21.17
C SER A 120 -6.90 -2.52 20.60
N ASN A 121 -5.91 -3.21 20.05
CA ASN A 121 -4.69 -2.61 19.47
C ASN A 121 -4.87 -2.10 18.03
N TYR A 122 -6.02 -2.33 17.39
CA TYR A 122 -6.27 -1.90 16.01
C TYR A 122 -6.72 -0.44 15.89
N GLY A 123 -7.17 0.16 16.99
CA GLY A 123 -7.71 1.52 16.96
C GLY A 123 -9.13 1.58 16.39
N ASN A 124 -9.40 2.61 15.59
CA ASN A 124 -10.69 2.82 14.95
C ASN A 124 -10.75 2.15 13.57
N PRO A 125 -11.91 1.62 13.14
CA PRO A 125 -12.09 1.11 11.80
C PRO A 125 -11.84 2.18 10.73
N SER A 126 -11.22 1.78 9.62
CA SER A 126 -11.05 2.63 8.44
C SER A 126 -12.34 2.69 7.60
N ASN A 127 -13.15 1.64 7.65
CA ASN A 127 -14.48 1.58 7.03
C ASN A 127 -15.38 0.62 7.80
N ALA A 128 -16.70 0.76 7.62
CA ALA A 128 -17.68 -0.13 8.24
C ALA A 128 -18.94 -0.25 7.36
N TRP A 129 -19.45 -1.47 7.22
CA TRP A 129 -20.63 -1.79 6.44
C TRP A 129 -21.74 -2.32 7.35
N ALA A 130 -22.95 -1.78 7.20
CA ALA A 130 -24.09 -2.16 7.99
C ALA A 130 -24.78 -3.40 7.41
N TYR A 131 -25.05 -4.39 8.25
CA TYR A 131 -25.85 -5.55 7.93
C TYR A 131 -27.25 -5.40 8.50
N HIS A 132 -28.24 -5.56 7.64
CA HIS A 132 -29.64 -5.33 7.94
C HIS A 132 -30.41 -6.65 8.02
N ASP A 133 -31.49 -6.67 8.79
CA ASP A 133 -32.49 -7.71 8.70
C ASP A 133 -33.37 -7.54 7.44
N THR A 134 -34.38 -8.39 7.28
CA THR A 134 -35.25 -8.39 6.09
C THR A 134 -36.12 -7.13 5.96
N ILE A 135 -36.33 -6.38 7.02
CA ILE A 135 -37.14 -5.14 7.05
C ILE A 135 -36.29 -3.87 7.13
N GLY A 136 -34.97 -3.98 7.15
CA GLY A 136 -34.02 -2.88 7.09
C GLY A 136 -33.46 -2.39 8.42
N ASN A 137 -33.69 -3.09 9.54
CA ASN A 137 -33.03 -2.75 10.80
C ASN A 137 -31.57 -3.16 10.80
N ILE A 138 -30.70 -2.29 11.25
CA ILE A 138 -29.27 -2.59 11.41
C ILE A 138 -29.06 -3.48 12.63
N ILE A 139 -28.40 -4.62 12.44
CA ILE A 139 -28.15 -5.61 13.51
C ILE A 139 -26.66 -5.88 13.70
N SER A 140 -25.83 -5.55 12.72
CA SER A 140 -24.38 -5.75 12.77
C SER A 140 -23.67 -4.77 11.85
N TYR A 141 -22.42 -4.51 12.18
CA TYR A 141 -21.46 -3.85 11.30
C TYR A 141 -20.31 -4.81 11.01
N VAL A 142 -19.78 -4.77 9.80
CA VAL A 142 -18.51 -5.39 9.45
C VAL A 142 -17.49 -4.25 9.32
N CYS A 143 -16.52 -4.22 10.23
CA CYS A 143 -15.58 -3.13 10.40
C CYS A 143 -14.21 -3.54 9.84
N ARG A 144 -13.67 -2.74 8.93
CA ARG A 144 -12.34 -2.93 8.35
C ARG A 144 -11.32 -2.11 9.11
N PHE A 145 -10.16 -2.72 9.37
CA PHE A 145 -9.00 -2.09 9.97
C PHE A 145 -7.83 -2.21 8.99
N ASP A 146 -7.31 -1.09 8.54
CA ASP A 146 -6.11 -1.06 7.72
C ASP A 146 -4.89 -1.01 8.65
N LEU A 147 -4.12 -2.08 8.66
CA LEU A 147 -2.98 -2.30 9.53
C LEU A 147 -1.68 -1.83 8.87
N PRO A 148 -0.61 -1.59 9.65
CA PRO A 148 0.71 -1.33 9.09
C PRO A 148 1.15 -2.40 8.08
N GLU A 149 2.00 -2.02 7.14
CA GLU A 149 2.49 -2.88 6.05
C GLU A 149 1.43 -3.27 5.00
N GLY A 150 0.34 -2.52 4.87
CA GLY A 150 -0.72 -2.78 3.89
C GLY A 150 -1.59 -4.00 4.20
N LYS A 151 -1.47 -4.56 5.40
CA LYS A 151 -2.36 -5.61 5.88
C LYS A 151 -3.72 -5.02 6.23
N LYS A 152 -4.76 -5.81 6.03
CA LYS A 152 -6.13 -5.46 6.44
C LYS A 152 -6.69 -6.57 7.32
N ASP A 153 -7.49 -6.19 8.30
CA ASP A 153 -8.30 -7.12 9.07
C ASP A 153 -9.76 -6.67 9.07
N VAL A 154 -10.68 -7.61 9.16
CA VAL A 154 -12.12 -7.34 9.08
C VAL A 154 -12.80 -8.01 10.26
N ILE A 155 -13.36 -7.20 11.16
CA ILE A 155 -13.92 -7.67 12.44
C ILE A 155 -15.38 -7.24 12.55
N PRO A 156 -16.31 -8.18 12.75
CA PRO A 156 -17.71 -7.86 12.91
C PRO A 156 -18.03 -7.34 14.31
N TYR A 157 -18.96 -6.39 14.38
CA TYR A 157 -19.50 -5.79 15.59
C TYR A 157 -21.03 -5.92 15.56
N SER A 158 -21.58 -6.84 16.38
CA SER A 158 -22.99 -7.24 16.30
C SER A 158 -23.74 -6.97 17.60
N TYR A 159 -25.03 -6.68 17.48
CA TYR A 159 -25.92 -6.55 18.62
C TYR A 159 -26.39 -7.91 19.06
N LYS A 160 -26.12 -8.26 20.31
CA LYS A 160 -26.38 -9.57 20.87
C LYS A 160 -27.22 -9.45 22.15
N SER A 161 -28.10 -10.43 22.38
CA SER A 161 -28.87 -10.57 23.60
C SER A 161 -28.64 -11.94 24.23
N ASN A 162 -28.66 -11.99 25.55
CA ASN A 162 -28.63 -13.23 26.34
C ASN A 162 -29.98 -13.50 27.06
N GLY A 163 -31.06 -12.85 26.63
CA GLY A 163 -32.38 -12.94 27.24
C GLY A 163 -32.56 -12.01 28.46
N LYS A 164 -31.49 -11.55 29.12
CA LYS A 164 -31.54 -10.63 30.28
C LYS A 164 -31.00 -9.24 29.95
N THR A 165 -29.96 -9.21 29.14
CA THR A 165 -29.31 -7.98 28.69
C THR A 165 -29.00 -8.07 27.20
N ALA A 166 -29.02 -6.95 26.51
CA ALA A 166 -28.66 -6.86 25.12
C ALA A 166 -27.63 -5.71 24.93
N LYS A 167 -26.61 -5.96 24.12
CA LYS A 167 -25.54 -4.98 23.88
C LYS A 167 -24.75 -5.25 22.61
N TRP A 168 -24.09 -4.24 22.10
CA TRP A 168 -23.13 -4.35 21.00
C TRP A 168 -21.84 -5.02 21.48
N GLN A 169 -21.33 -5.95 20.68
CA GLN A 169 -20.11 -6.72 20.98
C GLN A 169 -19.28 -6.95 19.73
N TRP A 170 -17.97 -6.94 19.87
CA TRP A 170 -17.03 -7.37 18.84
C TRP A 170 -17.11 -8.89 18.65
N ARG A 171 -18.14 -9.30 17.96
CA ARG A 171 -18.47 -10.70 17.71
C ARG A 171 -19.28 -10.82 16.43
N GLY A 172 -19.00 -11.87 15.64
CA GLY A 172 -19.73 -12.15 14.41
C GLY A 172 -21.19 -12.51 14.63
N LEU A 173 -21.99 -12.40 13.56
CA LEU A 173 -23.34 -12.94 13.51
C LEU A 173 -23.31 -14.45 13.71
N ASP A 174 -24.36 -15.00 14.32
CA ASP A 174 -24.53 -16.44 14.47
C ASP A 174 -24.74 -17.08 13.09
N THR A 175 -24.33 -18.33 12.95
CA THR A 175 -24.53 -19.13 11.73
C THR A 175 -25.93 -19.74 11.70
N PRO A 176 -26.62 -19.66 10.56
CA PRO A 176 -26.22 -19.09 9.28
C PRO A 176 -26.23 -17.56 9.29
N ARG A 177 -25.18 -16.94 8.68
CA ARG A 177 -25.00 -15.49 8.68
C ARG A 177 -25.80 -14.83 7.59
N LEU A 178 -26.38 -13.67 7.88
CA LEU A 178 -27.14 -12.89 6.92
C LEU A 178 -26.26 -12.39 5.77
N LEU A 179 -26.87 -12.25 4.60
CA LEU A 179 -26.26 -11.64 3.43
C LEU A 179 -26.25 -10.11 3.55
N TYR A 180 -25.29 -9.48 2.90
CA TYR A 180 -25.26 -8.03 2.75
C TYR A 180 -26.42 -7.55 1.88
N ASN A 181 -26.99 -6.37 2.17
CA ASN A 181 -28.18 -5.84 1.51
C ASN A 181 -29.43 -6.77 1.55
N LEU A 182 -29.59 -7.55 2.61
CA LEU A 182 -30.71 -8.49 2.76
C LEU A 182 -32.10 -7.81 2.63
N HIS A 183 -32.24 -6.59 3.13
CA HIS A 183 -33.46 -5.80 3.02
C HIS A 183 -33.82 -5.47 1.55
N GLU A 184 -32.82 -5.22 0.70
CA GLU A 184 -33.04 -5.03 -0.74
C GLU A 184 -33.40 -6.34 -1.43
N LEU A 185 -32.78 -7.45 -1.05
CA LEU A 185 -33.17 -8.77 -1.53
C LEU A 185 -34.65 -9.05 -1.21
N ASN A 186 -35.10 -8.72 0.00
CA ASN A 186 -36.47 -8.93 0.43
C ASN A 186 -37.45 -7.96 -0.27
N SER A 187 -37.11 -6.69 -0.44
CA SER A 187 -37.97 -5.68 -1.08
C SER A 187 -38.08 -5.82 -2.59
N ARG A 188 -37.13 -6.51 -3.23
CA ARG A 188 -37.04 -6.70 -4.70
C ARG A 188 -36.95 -8.20 -5.06
N PRO A 189 -37.97 -9.02 -4.77
CA PRO A 189 -37.90 -10.49 -4.88
C PRO A 189 -37.70 -11.00 -6.31
N THR A 190 -38.14 -10.25 -7.33
CA THR A 190 -38.02 -10.63 -8.74
C THR A 190 -36.78 -10.05 -9.44
N ALA A 191 -36.05 -9.17 -8.78
CA ALA A 191 -34.86 -8.58 -9.38
C ALA A 191 -33.73 -9.62 -9.55
N ILE A 192 -32.96 -9.48 -10.61
CA ILE A 192 -31.74 -10.27 -10.83
C ILE A 192 -30.74 -9.91 -9.72
N VAL A 193 -30.10 -10.92 -9.16
CA VAL A 193 -29.10 -10.73 -8.10
C VAL A 193 -27.70 -10.81 -8.72
N LEU A 194 -26.82 -9.87 -8.34
CA LEU A 194 -25.40 -9.92 -8.61
C LEU A 194 -24.66 -10.23 -7.30
N VAL A 195 -23.96 -11.34 -7.25
CA VAL A 195 -23.15 -11.75 -6.10
C VAL A 195 -21.68 -11.48 -6.40
N VAL A 196 -21.03 -10.73 -5.53
CA VAL A 196 -19.61 -10.36 -5.60
C VAL A 196 -18.90 -10.67 -4.28
N GLU A 197 -17.57 -10.70 -4.24
CA GLU A 197 -16.82 -10.93 -3.00
C GLU A 197 -16.52 -9.61 -2.28
N GLY A 198 -16.95 -9.50 -1.02
CA GLY A 198 -16.66 -8.37 -0.13
C GLY A 198 -17.60 -7.17 -0.27
N GLU A 199 -17.80 -6.49 0.87
CA GLU A 199 -18.75 -5.39 1.01
C GLU A 199 -18.35 -4.16 0.19
N LYS A 200 -17.04 -3.84 0.10
CA LYS A 200 -16.51 -2.75 -0.74
C LYS A 200 -16.89 -2.96 -2.21
N THR A 201 -16.69 -4.18 -2.69
CA THR A 201 -17.01 -4.57 -4.07
C THR A 201 -18.52 -4.53 -4.32
N ALA A 202 -19.32 -4.96 -3.33
CA ALA A 202 -20.79 -4.91 -3.41
C ALA A 202 -21.31 -3.47 -3.51
N ASP A 203 -20.76 -2.54 -2.73
CA ASP A 203 -21.15 -1.11 -2.80
C ASP A 203 -20.75 -0.48 -4.14
N ALA A 204 -19.56 -0.79 -4.66
CA ALA A 204 -19.13 -0.32 -5.98
C ALA A 204 -20.00 -0.89 -7.10
N ALA A 205 -20.28 -2.20 -7.05
CA ALA A 205 -21.14 -2.87 -8.03
C ALA A 205 -22.59 -2.34 -7.99
N LYS A 206 -23.10 -1.97 -6.82
CA LYS A 206 -24.43 -1.37 -6.66
C LYS A 206 -24.56 -0.04 -7.42
N LEU A 207 -23.49 0.77 -7.45
CA LEU A 207 -23.46 2.02 -8.23
C LEU A 207 -23.42 1.77 -9.74
N LEU A 208 -22.75 0.69 -10.17
CA LEU A 208 -22.64 0.31 -11.58
C LEU A 208 -23.88 -0.40 -12.11
N PHE A 209 -24.60 -1.14 -11.25
CA PHE A 209 -25.72 -1.99 -11.63
C PHE A 209 -27.01 -1.67 -10.83
N PRO A 210 -27.59 -0.46 -10.93
CA PRO A 210 -28.72 -0.04 -10.09
C PRO A 210 -30.01 -0.86 -10.32
N LYS A 211 -30.11 -1.53 -11.47
CA LYS A 211 -31.25 -2.43 -11.78
C LYS A 211 -31.13 -3.80 -11.11
N TYR A 212 -29.96 -4.20 -10.63
CA TYR A 212 -29.71 -5.46 -9.95
C TYR A 212 -29.79 -5.28 -8.43
N VAL A 213 -29.98 -6.35 -7.69
CA VAL A 213 -29.69 -6.36 -6.25
C VAL A 213 -28.32 -6.94 -6.07
N VAL A 214 -27.39 -6.15 -5.52
CA VAL A 214 -26.02 -6.58 -5.29
C VAL A 214 -25.87 -7.06 -3.87
N THR A 215 -25.29 -8.25 -3.68
CA THR A 215 -25.07 -8.84 -2.37
C THR A 215 -23.69 -9.50 -2.26
N THR A 216 -23.28 -9.73 -1.02
CA THR A 216 -22.07 -10.47 -0.63
C THR A 216 -22.32 -11.15 0.73
N TRP A 217 -21.32 -11.88 1.23
CA TRP A 217 -21.34 -12.60 2.49
C TRP A 217 -20.15 -12.25 3.39
N ILE A 218 -20.26 -12.55 4.71
CA ILE A 218 -19.21 -12.25 5.69
C ILE A 218 -18.14 -13.34 5.71
N GLY A 219 -16.86 -12.94 5.59
CA GLY A 219 -15.71 -13.80 5.87
C GLY A 219 -14.99 -14.33 4.64
N GLY A 220 -15.13 -13.68 3.46
CA GLY A 220 -14.41 -14.02 2.23
C GLY A 220 -14.62 -15.47 1.79
N ALA A 221 -13.69 -16.03 1.02
CA ALA A 221 -13.82 -17.37 0.45
C ALA A 221 -14.11 -18.47 1.49
N ASP A 222 -13.57 -18.37 2.71
CA ASP A 222 -13.85 -19.34 3.79
C ASP A 222 -15.22 -19.15 4.46
N GLY A 223 -15.86 -18.02 4.24
CA GLY A 223 -17.16 -17.64 4.83
C GLY A 223 -18.37 -18.22 4.11
N VAL A 224 -18.23 -18.67 2.87
CA VAL A 224 -19.31 -19.14 1.98
C VAL A 224 -20.25 -20.15 2.65
N LYS A 225 -19.71 -21.15 3.33
CA LYS A 225 -20.47 -22.21 4.03
C LYS A 225 -21.25 -21.74 5.26
N ASN A 226 -20.95 -20.54 5.76
CA ASN A 226 -21.55 -19.99 6.98
C ASN A 226 -22.65 -18.97 6.69
N ALA A 227 -22.86 -18.61 5.42
CA ALA A 227 -23.87 -17.65 5.00
C ALA A 227 -25.25 -18.30 4.81
N ASP A 228 -26.31 -17.54 5.01
CA ASP A 228 -27.69 -17.94 4.71
C ASP A 228 -28.02 -17.62 3.24
N TRP A 229 -27.96 -18.61 2.40
CA TRP A 229 -28.27 -18.48 0.98
C TRP A 229 -29.77 -18.61 0.66
N THR A 230 -30.62 -18.90 1.64
CA THR A 230 -32.08 -19.06 1.47
C THR A 230 -32.73 -17.90 0.71
N PRO A 231 -32.37 -16.61 0.94
CA PRO A 231 -32.95 -15.48 0.21
C PRO A 231 -32.70 -15.49 -1.29
N LEU A 232 -31.78 -16.34 -1.77
CA LEU A 232 -31.38 -16.43 -3.17
C LEU A 232 -31.99 -17.62 -3.92
N HIS A 233 -32.67 -18.54 -3.22
CA HIS A 233 -33.29 -19.74 -3.83
C HIS A 233 -34.27 -19.35 -4.93
N GLY A 234 -34.21 -20.05 -6.06
CA GLY A 234 -35.09 -19.86 -7.21
C GLY A 234 -34.90 -18.55 -8.00
N ARG A 235 -33.92 -17.69 -7.63
CA ARG A 235 -33.68 -16.41 -8.31
C ARG A 235 -32.76 -16.57 -9.51
N LYS A 236 -32.74 -15.54 -10.37
CA LYS A 236 -31.72 -15.39 -11.40
C LYS A 236 -30.49 -14.71 -10.78
N ILE A 237 -29.34 -15.38 -10.82
CA ILE A 237 -28.15 -14.97 -10.11
C ILE A 237 -26.98 -14.87 -11.08
N PHE A 238 -26.29 -13.76 -11.04
CA PHE A 238 -24.98 -13.57 -11.67
C PHE A 238 -23.90 -13.66 -10.60
N LEU A 239 -22.92 -14.54 -10.79
CA LEU A 239 -21.75 -14.70 -9.92
C LEU A 239 -20.55 -14.04 -10.59
N TRP A 240 -19.93 -13.11 -9.91
CA TRP A 240 -18.74 -12.44 -10.40
C TRP A 240 -17.61 -12.56 -9.39
N ALA A 241 -16.68 -13.47 -9.66
CA ALA A 241 -15.54 -13.76 -8.80
C ALA A 241 -14.47 -12.65 -8.89
N ASP A 242 -13.76 -12.41 -7.78
CA ASP A 242 -12.49 -11.70 -7.84
C ASP A 242 -11.52 -12.44 -8.78
N ASN A 243 -10.61 -11.72 -9.43
CA ASN A 243 -9.70 -12.31 -10.42
C ASN A 243 -8.54 -13.06 -9.75
N ASP A 244 -8.89 -14.03 -8.90
CA ASP A 244 -7.94 -14.94 -8.26
C ASP A 244 -8.56 -16.31 -7.95
N VAL A 245 -7.69 -17.29 -7.66
CA VAL A 245 -8.13 -18.68 -7.43
C VAL A 245 -9.08 -18.82 -6.22
N PRO A 246 -8.84 -18.18 -5.06
CA PRO A 246 -9.79 -18.22 -3.95
C PRO A 246 -11.17 -17.67 -4.29
N GLY A 247 -11.27 -16.54 -4.99
CA GLY A 247 -12.52 -15.94 -5.41
C GLY A 247 -13.29 -16.84 -6.41
N ILE A 248 -12.60 -17.43 -7.39
CA ILE A 248 -13.17 -18.40 -8.33
C ILE A 248 -13.73 -19.62 -7.57
N HIS A 249 -12.97 -20.16 -6.62
CA HIS A 249 -13.42 -21.30 -5.82
C HIS A 249 -14.58 -20.94 -4.90
N ALA A 250 -14.64 -19.73 -4.36
CA ALA A 250 -15.77 -19.26 -3.55
C ALA A 250 -17.08 -19.22 -4.36
N MET A 251 -17.01 -18.82 -5.62
CA MET A 251 -18.20 -18.72 -6.49
C MET A 251 -18.60 -20.05 -7.12
N PHE A 252 -17.63 -20.82 -7.64
CA PHE A 252 -17.92 -21.98 -8.50
C PHE A 252 -17.49 -23.32 -7.94
N GLY A 253 -16.76 -23.33 -6.81
CA GLY A 253 -16.12 -24.51 -6.28
C GLY A 253 -14.78 -24.82 -6.95
N GLY A 254 -14.08 -25.82 -6.46
CA GLY A 254 -12.78 -26.19 -7.02
C GLY A 254 -11.91 -27.05 -6.09
N TRP A 255 -10.67 -27.25 -6.49
CA TRP A 255 -9.68 -27.97 -5.72
C TRP A 255 -8.54 -27.04 -5.30
N SER A 256 -8.42 -26.76 -4.01
CA SER A 256 -7.36 -25.92 -3.44
C SER A 256 -6.20 -26.79 -2.98
N TYR A 257 -4.98 -26.52 -3.48
CA TYR A 257 -3.77 -27.19 -3.06
C TYR A 257 -3.19 -26.53 -1.81
N ASN A 258 -2.81 -27.34 -0.84
CA ASN A 258 -2.16 -26.87 0.37
C ASN A 258 -0.69 -27.28 0.34
N GLU A 259 0.21 -26.31 0.11
CA GLU A 259 1.66 -26.50 0.01
C GLU A 259 2.28 -27.14 1.28
N LYS A 260 1.71 -26.86 2.48
CA LYS A 260 2.25 -27.41 3.73
C LYS A 260 1.90 -28.87 3.96
N THR A 261 0.79 -29.33 3.41
CA THR A 261 0.33 -30.73 3.56
C THR A 261 0.42 -31.52 2.28
N GLU A 262 0.83 -30.88 1.18
CA GLU A 262 0.95 -31.45 -0.17
C GLU A 262 -0.33 -32.18 -0.64
N LYS A 263 -1.49 -31.66 -0.22
CA LYS A 263 -2.80 -32.27 -0.50
C LYS A 263 -3.79 -31.30 -1.11
N TYR A 264 -4.58 -31.79 -2.04
CA TYR A 264 -5.75 -31.10 -2.54
C TYR A 264 -6.92 -31.21 -1.55
N ARG A 265 -7.64 -30.10 -1.36
CA ARG A 265 -8.87 -30.03 -0.61
C ARG A 265 -9.98 -29.53 -1.53
N ARG A 266 -11.13 -30.22 -1.57
CA ARG A 266 -12.33 -29.76 -2.27
C ARG A 266 -12.91 -28.54 -1.57
N VAL A 267 -13.17 -27.48 -2.32
CA VAL A 267 -13.86 -26.27 -1.87
C VAL A 267 -15.22 -26.24 -2.56
N THR A 268 -16.28 -26.12 -1.78
CA THR A 268 -17.66 -25.98 -2.31
C THR A 268 -17.93 -24.52 -2.61
N GLY A 269 -18.34 -24.20 -3.82
CA GLY A 269 -18.71 -22.84 -4.24
C GLY A 269 -20.18 -22.53 -4.03
N ILE A 270 -20.54 -21.26 -4.14
CA ILE A 270 -21.92 -20.77 -4.00
C ILE A 270 -22.85 -21.47 -4.99
N SER A 271 -22.41 -21.66 -6.23
CA SER A 271 -23.20 -22.30 -7.29
C SER A 271 -23.55 -23.78 -7.01
N GLU A 272 -22.89 -24.39 -6.03
CA GLU A 272 -23.09 -25.80 -5.64
C GLU A 272 -23.94 -25.95 -4.37
N MET A 273 -24.27 -24.85 -3.66
CA MET A 273 -24.90 -24.89 -2.34
C MET A 273 -26.43 -24.95 -2.37
N PHE A 274 -27.04 -24.45 -3.44
CA PHE A 274 -28.49 -24.39 -3.57
C PHE A 274 -28.91 -24.26 -5.04
N GLU A 275 -30.20 -24.58 -5.31
CA GLU A 275 -30.75 -24.50 -6.65
C GLU A 275 -31.17 -23.07 -7.02
N ALA A 276 -30.61 -22.53 -8.09
CA ALA A 276 -30.95 -21.24 -8.68
C ALA A 276 -30.55 -21.19 -10.16
N SER A 277 -31.01 -20.17 -10.89
CA SER A 277 -30.57 -19.92 -12.26
C SER A 277 -29.28 -19.12 -12.25
N PHE A 278 -28.15 -19.80 -12.22
CA PHE A 278 -26.82 -19.18 -12.19
C PHE A 278 -26.25 -18.87 -13.59
N LYS A 279 -25.57 -17.75 -13.69
CA LYS A 279 -24.62 -17.40 -14.75
C LYS A 279 -23.37 -16.83 -14.12
N GLN A 280 -22.20 -17.11 -14.71
CA GLN A 280 -20.97 -16.43 -14.34
C GLN A 280 -20.74 -15.19 -15.19
N ILE A 281 -20.05 -14.20 -14.62
CA ILE A 281 -19.42 -13.11 -15.38
C ILE A 281 -17.94 -13.41 -15.44
N LYS A 282 -17.41 -13.58 -16.64
CA LYS A 282 -15.98 -13.84 -16.86
C LYS A 282 -15.19 -12.56 -16.71
N ASN A 283 -14.09 -12.63 -15.98
CA ASN A 283 -13.09 -11.57 -15.98
C ASN A 283 -12.35 -11.54 -17.33
N SER A 284 -12.00 -10.35 -17.81
CA SER A 284 -11.11 -10.22 -18.95
C SER A 284 -9.72 -10.80 -18.59
N PRO A 285 -9.05 -11.50 -19.53
CA PRO A 285 -7.65 -11.89 -19.32
C PRO A 285 -6.69 -10.72 -19.06
N GLU A 286 -7.10 -9.50 -19.43
CA GLU A 286 -6.36 -8.25 -19.20
C GLU A 286 -6.48 -7.73 -17.76
N PHE A 287 -7.42 -8.26 -16.97
CA PHE A 287 -7.57 -7.81 -15.59
C PHE A 287 -6.42 -8.31 -14.71
N PRO A 288 -5.82 -7.44 -13.90
CA PRO A 288 -4.74 -7.85 -13.00
C PRO A 288 -5.23 -8.90 -11.98
N LYS A 289 -4.30 -9.69 -11.46
CA LYS A 289 -4.59 -10.62 -10.37
C LYS A 289 -5.19 -9.87 -9.17
N LYS A 290 -6.25 -10.42 -8.60
CA LYS A 290 -7.06 -9.84 -7.50
C LYS A 290 -7.87 -8.60 -7.90
N TRP A 291 -8.10 -8.39 -9.18
CA TRP A 291 -9.04 -7.38 -9.64
C TRP A 291 -10.45 -7.74 -9.18
N ASP A 292 -11.17 -6.75 -8.68
CA ASP A 292 -12.59 -6.85 -8.33
C ASP A 292 -13.40 -5.72 -8.99
N VAL A 293 -14.73 -5.79 -8.92
CA VAL A 293 -15.62 -4.81 -9.57
C VAL A 293 -15.44 -3.40 -8.99
N ALA A 294 -14.90 -3.24 -7.78
CA ALA A 294 -14.58 -1.93 -7.21
C ALA A 294 -13.35 -1.27 -7.87
N ASP A 295 -12.55 -2.04 -8.61
CA ASP A 295 -11.43 -1.51 -9.39
C ASP A 295 -11.87 -1.04 -10.79
N ALA A 296 -13.11 -1.33 -11.18
CA ALA A 296 -13.67 -0.92 -12.46
C ALA A 296 -13.86 0.60 -12.53
N VAL A 297 -13.34 1.19 -13.61
CA VAL A 297 -13.51 2.63 -13.91
C VAL A 297 -14.55 2.78 -15.01
N TRP A 298 -15.73 2.19 -14.83
CA TRP A 298 -16.81 2.15 -15.79
C TRP A 298 -17.96 3.08 -15.41
N THR A 299 -18.67 3.54 -16.45
CA THR A 299 -20.03 4.05 -16.29
C THR A 299 -21.01 2.88 -16.10
N PRO A 300 -22.23 3.10 -15.59
CA PRO A 300 -23.25 2.06 -15.51
C PRO A 300 -23.58 1.40 -16.86
N ASP A 301 -23.51 2.15 -17.96
CA ASP A 301 -23.78 1.61 -19.31
C ASP A 301 -22.61 0.73 -19.78
N GLU A 302 -21.35 1.18 -19.64
CA GLU A 302 -20.15 0.37 -19.94
C GLU A 302 -20.13 -0.91 -19.10
N ALA A 303 -20.48 -0.80 -17.81
CA ALA A 303 -20.54 -1.94 -16.91
C ALA A 303 -21.62 -2.96 -17.35
N LEU A 304 -22.80 -2.47 -17.74
CA LEU A 304 -23.88 -3.32 -18.22
C LEU A 304 -23.53 -3.99 -19.55
N GLU A 305 -22.90 -3.27 -20.47
CA GLU A 305 -22.38 -3.81 -21.73
C GLU A 305 -21.36 -4.92 -21.47
N TYR A 306 -20.38 -4.67 -20.60
CA TYR A 306 -19.39 -5.68 -20.21
C TYR A 306 -20.07 -6.92 -19.62
N LEU A 307 -20.99 -6.73 -18.65
CA LEU A 307 -21.71 -7.84 -18.03
C LEU A 307 -22.50 -8.66 -19.06
N GLN A 308 -23.15 -8.02 -20.04
CA GLN A 308 -23.92 -8.72 -21.09
C GLN A 308 -23.00 -9.48 -22.06
N ALA A 309 -21.85 -8.90 -22.41
CA ALA A 309 -20.89 -9.53 -23.31
C ALA A 309 -20.15 -10.73 -22.67
N ASN A 310 -19.90 -10.68 -21.37
CA ASN A 310 -19.07 -11.66 -20.66
C ASN A 310 -19.84 -12.67 -19.80
N LYS A 311 -21.17 -12.68 -19.85
CA LYS A 311 -21.97 -13.68 -19.14
C LYS A 311 -21.90 -15.03 -19.87
N SER A 312 -21.76 -16.11 -19.09
CA SER A 312 -21.71 -17.49 -19.58
C SER A 312 -22.28 -18.46 -18.56
N ASP A 313 -22.39 -19.73 -18.94
CA ASP A 313 -22.77 -20.77 -17.99
C ASP A 313 -21.71 -21.00 -16.93
N ILE A 314 -22.09 -21.56 -15.78
CA ILE A 314 -21.20 -21.91 -14.69
C ILE A 314 -20.19 -22.97 -15.17
N PRO A 315 -18.90 -22.85 -14.83
CA PRO A 315 -17.89 -23.82 -15.20
C PRO A 315 -18.14 -25.17 -14.47
N THR A 316 -17.98 -26.27 -15.18
CA THR A 316 -18.06 -27.61 -14.57
C THR A 316 -16.76 -27.88 -13.79
N VAL A 317 -16.86 -28.20 -12.55
CA VAL A 317 -15.73 -28.58 -11.68
C VAL A 317 -15.55 -30.10 -11.72
N SER A 318 -14.31 -30.58 -11.93
CA SER A 318 -13.99 -32.00 -11.92
C SER A 318 -14.33 -32.63 -10.55
N GLU A 319 -14.91 -33.82 -10.55
CA GLU A 319 -15.20 -34.60 -9.34
C GLU A 319 -13.91 -35.13 -8.67
N HIS A 320 -12.83 -35.25 -9.40
CA HIS A 320 -11.54 -35.76 -8.91
C HIS A 320 -10.51 -34.64 -8.82
N ALA A 321 -9.63 -34.73 -7.80
CA ALA A 321 -8.48 -33.85 -7.68
C ALA A 321 -7.56 -33.96 -8.90
N PRO A 322 -6.87 -32.87 -9.30
CA PRO A 322 -5.86 -32.93 -10.33
C PRO A 322 -4.78 -33.96 -9.98
N ASN A 323 -4.33 -34.76 -10.96
CA ASN A 323 -3.33 -35.81 -10.75
C ASN A 323 -1.89 -35.28 -10.73
N GLU A 324 -1.69 -33.98 -11.07
CA GLU A 324 -0.38 -33.34 -11.13
C GLU A 324 -0.33 -32.16 -10.16
N ILE A 325 0.83 -31.98 -9.51
CA ILE A 325 1.13 -30.77 -8.72
C ILE A 325 1.16 -29.60 -9.71
N PRO A 326 0.49 -28.46 -9.44
CA PRO A 326 0.49 -27.35 -10.37
C PRO A 326 1.92 -26.81 -10.54
N GLU A 327 2.59 -27.15 -11.63
CA GLU A 327 3.60 -26.28 -12.18
C GLU A 327 2.91 -24.95 -12.54
N LEU A 328 3.54 -23.83 -12.18
CA LEU A 328 3.06 -22.49 -12.51
C LEU A 328 2.71 -22.44 -14.00
N ALA A 329 1.43 -22.54 -14.32
CA ALA A 329 0.93 -22.54 -15.68
C ALA A 329 1.31 -21.21 -16.35
N ILE A 330 2.29 -21.26 -17.23
CA ILE A 330 2.53 -20.24 -18.24
C ILE A 330 1.38 -20.38 -19.22
N ILE A 331 0.46 -19.43 -19.17
CA ILE A 331 -0.64 -19.34 -20.12
C ILE A 331 -0.01 -19.00 -21.49
N GLU A 332 -0.03 -19.93 -22.43
CA GLU A 332 0.30 -19.68 -23.82
C GLU A 332 -0.65 -18.61 -24.37
N VAL A 333 -0.08 -17.46 -24.71
CA VAL A 333 -0.78 -16.35 -25.35
C VAL A 333 -1.07 -16.73 -26.81
N VAL A 334 -2.32 -16.95 -27.15
CA VAL A 334 -2.79 -17.02 -28.52
C VAL A 334 -2.54 -15.67 -29.17
N LYS A 335 -1.70 -15.65 -30.22
CA LYS A 335 -1.35 -14.44 -30.97
C LYS A 335 -2.57 -13.89 -31.70
N PRO A 336 -2.93 -12.60 -31.51
CA PRO A 336 -3.86 -11.96 -32.43
C PRO A 336 -3.18 -11.59 -33.73
N VAL A 337 -3.90 -11.77 -34.82
CA VAL A 337 -3.50 -11.36 -36.17
C VAL A 337 -3.60 -9.84 -36.24
N PHE A 338 -2.50 -9.18 -36.55
CA PHE A 338 -2.45 -7.71 -36.69
C PHE A 338 -2.80 -7.30 -38.13
N GLU A 339 -3.78 -6.42 -38.24
CA GLU A 339 -3.96 -5.56 -39.41
C GLU A 339 -3.01 -4.35 -39.34
N ALA A 340 -2.55 -3.89 -40.52
CA ALA A 340 -1.52 -2.87 -40.65
C ALA A 340 -1.91 -1.50 -40.06
N PRO A 341 -0.93 -0.67 -39.60
CA PRO A 341 -1.22 0.60 -38.91
C PRO A 341 -1.79 1.64 -39.90
N VAL A 342 -2.90 2.23 -39.49
CA VAL A 342 -3.50 3.40 -40.12
C VAL A 342 -2.68 4.64 -39.70
N GLU A 343 -2.29 5.43 -40.71
CA GLU A 343 -1.62 6.73 -40.53
C GLU A 343 -2.51 7.69 -39.71
N VAL A 344 -2.06 8.14 -38.54
CA VAL A 344 -2.77 9.08 -37.68
C VAL A 344 -2.54 10.51 -38.17
N ILE A 345 -3.54 11.07 -38.79
CA ILE A 345 -3.59 12.50 -39.13
C ILE A 345 -3.83 13.28 -37.83
N PRO A 346 -3.10 14.38 -37.54
CA PRO A 346 -3.31 15.15 -36.33
C PRO A 346 -4.74 15.73 -36.30
N PRO A 347 -5.46 15.63 -35.14
CA PRO A 347 -6.84 16.06 -35.09
C PRO A 347 -6.97 17.59 -35.22
N VAL A 348 -7.72 18.00 -36.17
CA VAL A 348 -8.30 19.35 -36.25
C VAL A 348 -9.47 19.36 -35.25
N PHE A 349 -9.34 20.08 -34.17
CA PHE A 349 -10.35 20.15 -33.12
C PHE A 349 -11.64 20.83 -33.68
N LYS A 350 -12.70 20.03 -33.88
CA LYS A 350 -14.06 20.54 -33.98
C LYS A 350 -14.74 20.38 -32.63
N PRO A 351 -15.51 21.38 -32.16
CA PRO A 351 -16.19 21.30 -30.88
C PRO A 351 -17.34 20.29 -30.97
N VAL A 352 -17.29 19.24 -30.15
CA VAL A 352 -18.44 18.37 -29.92
C VAL A 352 -19.20 18.96 -28.75
N THR A 353 -20.42 19.42 -28.99
CA THR A 353 -21.37 19.81 -27.96
C THR A 353 -21.88 18.57 -27.24
N PRO A 354 -21.73 18.43 -25.92
CA PRO A 354 -22.36 17.34 -25.19
C PRO A 354 -23.82 17.71 -24.88
N GLU A 355 -24.74 16.84 -25.16
CA GLU A 355 -26.11 16.88 -24.66
C GLU A 355 -26.07 16.69 -23.13
N VAL A 356 -26.72 17.59 -22.43
CA VAL A 356 -26.79 17.68 -20.97
C VAL A 356 -28.14 17.16 -20.54
N GLU A 357 -28.22 16.07 -19.81
CA GLU A 357 -29.40 15.73 -19.01
C GLU A 357 -29.54 16.76 -17.87
N GLU A 358 -30.70 17.39 -17.86
CA GLU A 358 -31.09 18.41 -16.87
C GLU A 358 -31.31 17.75 -15.49
N VAL A 359 -30.46 18.11 -14.55
CA VAL A 359 -30.77 17.93 -13.12
C VAL A 359 -31.64 19.11 -12.68
N GLU A 360 -32.76 18.78 -12.00
CA GLU A 360 -33.82 19.70 -11.57
C GLU A 360 -33.35 21.10 -11.15
N ASN A 361 -34.09 22.12 -11.65
CA ASN A 361 -33.93 23.54 -11.43
C ASN A 361 -33.95 23.94 -9.95
N VAL A 362 -32.76 23.95 -9.32
CA VAL A 362 -32.52 24.88 -8.21
C VAL A 362 -32.13 26.21 -8.85
N PRO A 363 -32.79 27.37 -8.50
CA PRO A 363 -32.40 28.65 -9.05
C PRO A 363 -30.91 28.88 -8.81
N GLN A 364 -30.13 28.91 -9.87
CA GLN A 364 -28.68 29.10 -9.78
C GLN A 364 -28.43 30.52 -9.23
N ASN A 365 -27.96 30.60 -7.98
CA ASN A 365 -27.47 31.84 -7.43
C ASN A 365 -26.22 32.26 -8.23
N PRO A 366 -26.22 33.45 -8.89
CA PRO A 366 -25.10 33.84 -9.74
C PRO A 366 -23.83 34.25 -8.96
N TYR A 367 -23.91 34.37 -7.66
CA TYR A 367 -22.83 34.92 -6.82
C TYR A 367 -22.08 33.86 -6.02
N PHE A 368 -22.77 32.83 -5.52
CA PHE A 368 -22.16 31.81 -4.71
C PHE A 368 -22.93 30.48 -4.78
N LYS A 369 -22.25 29.40 -4.35
CA LYS A 369 -22.83 28.08 -4.17
C LYS A 369 -22.57 27.60 -2.76
N CYS A 370 -23.58 27.05 -2.09
CA CYS A 370 -23.39 26.28 -0.86
C CYS A 370 -22.72 24.94 -1.18
N LEU A 371 -21.72 24.56 -0.40
CA LEU A 371 -20.96 23.33 -0.61
C LEU A 371 -21.24 22.28 0.48
N GLY A 372 -21.76 22.70 1.62
CA GLY A 372 -21.99 21.84 2.78
C GLY A 372 -21.35 22.41 4.04
N HIS A 373 -21.00 21.56 4.99
CA HIS A 373 -20.39 21.96 6.25
C HIS A 373 -19.22 21.04 6.64
N GLU A 374 -18.35 21.55 7.53
CA GLU A 374 -17.24 20.83 8.15
C GLU A 374 -17.46 20.80 9.68
N ASN A 375 -17.10 19.69 10.32
CA ASN A 375 -17.18 19.51 11.77
C ASN A 375 -15.78 19.57 12.40
N ASN A 376 -15.23 20.79 12.55
CA ASN A 376 -13.87 21.02 13.02
C ASN A 376 -13.89 21.87 14.31
N GLY A 377 -14.13 21.25 15.48
CA GLY A 377 -14.23 21.99 16.76
C GLY A 377 -15.44 22.93 16.88
N GLY A 378 -16.39 22.80 15.97
CA GLY A 378 -17.61 23.53 15.72
C GLY A 378 -18.05 23.34 14.28
N THR A 379 -19.31 23.67 13.97
CA THR A 379 -19.80 23.57 12.58
C THR A 379 -19.32 24.78 11.78
N ILE A 380 -18.62 24.53 10.67
CA ILE A 380 -18.13 25.50 9.70
C ILE A 380 -18.91 25.30 8.41
N TYR A 381 -19.57 26.31 7.92
CA TYR A 381 -20.34 26.28 6.68
C TYR A 381 -19.49 26.73 5.51
N VAL A 382 -19.51 25.97 4.43
CA VAL A 382 -18.58 26.08 3.29
C VAL A 382 -19.33 26.57 2.06
N PHE A 383 -18.80 27.63 1.43
CA PHE A 383 -19.35 28.26 0.25
C PHE A 383 -18.29 28.43 -0.83
N PHE A 384 -18.70 28.38 -2.09
CA PHE A 384 -17.86 28.81 -3.21
C PHE A 384 -18.38 30.14 -3.74
N ASN A 385 -17.53 31.14 -3.80
CA ASN A 385 -17.84 32.45 -4.28
C ASN A 385 -17.44 32.60 -5.75
N TYR A 386 -18.39 32.84 -6.65
CA TYR A 386 -18.12 32.99 -8.09
C TYR A 386 -17.46 34.32 -8.45
N ARG A 387 -17.53 35.36 -7.57
CA ARG A 387 -16.89 36.66 -7.79
C ARG A 387 -15.38 36.61 -7.60
N THR A 388 -14.92 35.83 -6.65
CA THR A 388 -13.51 35.67 -6.31
C THR A 388 -12.97 34.32 -6.72
N ASN A 389 -13.84 33.38 -7.16
CA ASN A 389 -13.55 31.99 -7.42
C ASN A 389 -12.79 31.34 -6.26
N SER A 390 -13.26 31.57 -5.02
CA SER A 390 -12.62 31.07 -3.81
C SER A 390 -13.60 30.37 -2.87
N VAL A 391 -13.10 29.43 -2.07
CA VAL A 391 -13.87 28.77 -1.02
C VAL A 391 -13.87 29.65 0.23
N ILE A 392 -15.05 30.00 0.69
CA ILE A 392 -15.25 30.79 1.90
C ILE A 392 -15.83 29.90 2.99
N ARG A 393 -15.36 30.09 4.23
CA ARG A 393 -15.77 29.34 5.40
C ARG A 393 -16.31 30.24 6.48
N PHE A 394 -17.53 29.99 6.95
CA PHE A 394 -18.17 30.71 8.03
C PHE A 394 -18.49 29.81 9.21
N THR A 395 -18.13 30.24 10.40
CA THR A 395 -18.67 29.65 11.64
C THR A 395 -20.07 30.18 11.89
N SER A 396 -20.87 29.55 12.73
CA SER A 396 -22.21 30.03 13.09
C SER A 396 -22.19 31.47 13.65
N SER A 397 -21.13 31.87 14.36
CA SER A 397 -20.93 33.22 14.90
C SER A 397 -20.43 34.25 13.87
N SER A 398 -19.98 33.82 12.71
CA SER A 398 -19.39 34.66 11.68
C SER A 398 -20.46 35.34 10.78
N PHE A 399 -21.70 34.87 10.82
CA PHE A 399 -22.76 35.46 10.00
C PHE A 399 -23.13 36.87 10.49
N SER A 400 -22.63 37.88 9.81
CA SER A 400 -22.89 39.29 10.08
C SER A 400 -23.21 40.04 8.77
N GLY A 401 -23.70 41.27 8.87
CA GLY A 401 -24.00 42.08 7.70
C GLY A 401 -22.79 42.28 6.78
N SER A 402 -21.60 42.49 7.32
CA SER A 402 -20.36 42.64 6.54
C SER A 402 -19.89 41.30 5.93
N THR A 403 -20.06 40.20 6.64
CA THR A 403 -19.57 38.88 6.22
C THR A 403 -20.39 38.31 5.05
N ILE A 404 -21.74 38.45 5.11
CA ILE A 404 -22.60 37.97 4.00
C ILE A 404 -22.39 38.73 2.70
N LEU A 405 -21.90 39.99 2.77
CA LEU A 405 -21.54 40.76 1.57
C LEU A 405 -20.33 40.18 0.82
N GLN A 406 -19.52 39.32 1.48
CA GLN A 406 -18.49 38.57 0.78
C GLN A 406 -19.11 37.53 -0.18
N LEU A 407 -20.26 36.95 0.14
CA LEU A 407 -20.93 35.97 -0.72
C LEU A 407 -21.66 36.64 -1.90
N ALA A 408 -22.42 37.66 -1.66
CA ALA A 408 -23.19 38.35 -2.70
C ALA A 408 -23.28 39.86 -2.41
N PRO A 409 -23.53 40.70 -3.45
CA PRO A 409 -23.67 42.15 -3.27
C PRO A 409 -24.95 42.52 -2.52
N LEU A 410 -24.96 43.74 -1.98
CA LEU A 410 -26.05 44.27 -1.16
C LEU A 410 -27.43 44.17 -1.84
N ASN A 411 -27.53 44.56 -3.10
CA ASN A 411 -28.78 44.51 -3.87
C ASN A 411 -29.36 43.08 -4.01
N TYR A 412 -28.51 42.04 -4.03
CA TYR A 412 -28.99 40.67 -4.00
C TYR A 412 -29.69 40.33 -2.69
N TRP A 413 -29.12 40.77 -1.56
CA TRP A 413 -29.68 40.47 -0.25
C TRP A 413 -30.95 41.30 -0.01
N GLU A 414 -30.97 42.59 -0.41
CA GLU A 414 -32.17 43.44 -0.33
C GLU A 414 -33.31 42.89 -1.20
N GLY A 415 -33.02 42.43 -2.41
CA GLY A 415 -34.03 41.86 -3.31
C GLY A 415 -34.63 40.54 -2.88
N ASN A 416 -33.82 39.62 -2.27
CA ASN A 416 -34.31 38.29 -1.88
C ASN A 416 -34.73 38.17 -0.41
N TYR A 417 -34.23 39.07 0.46
CA TYR A 417 -34.45 39.01 1.91
C TYR A 417 -34.80 40.42 2.47
N GLY A 418 -35.42 41.23 1.67
CA GLY A 418 -35.82 42.57 2.08
C GLY A 418 -36.65 42.55 3.34
N LYS A 419 -36.47 43.58 4.19
CA LYS A 419 -37.21 43.78 5.41
C LYS A 419 -37.73 45.22 5.46
N ASP A 420 -39.05 45.39 5.60
CA ASP A 420 -39.66 46.66 5.86
C ASP A 420 -39.32 47.14 7.29
N GLY A 421 -38.47 48.14 7.40
CA GLY A 421 -38.06 48.64 8.73
C GLY A 421 -37.48 50.04 8.70
N ARG A 422 -37.71 50.78 9.78
CA ARG A 422 -37.22 52.14 10.01
C ARG A 422 -35.74 52.25 10.38
N SER A 423 -35.02 51.15 10.52
CA SER A 423 -33.58 51.11 10.82
C SER A 423 -32.79 50.73 9.53
N GLY A 424 -31.65 51.38 9.30
CA GLY A 424 -30.88 51.45 8.07
C GLY A 424 -30.42 50.16 7.39
N VAL A 425 -30.73 48.96 7.92
CA VAL A 425 -30.44 47.65 7.27
C VAL A 425 -31.72 47.17 6.62
N LYS A 426 -31.69 47.06 5.29
CA LYS A 426 -32.84 46.73 4.45
C LYS A 426 -33.05 45.23 4.19
N TYR A 427 -32.35 44.35 4.85
CA TYR A 427 -32.46 42.90 4.72
C TYR A 427 -32.38 42.16 6.07
N ASP A 428 -32.96 40.97 6.13
CA ASP A 428 -33.05 40.15 7.35
C ASP A 428 -31.89 39.16 7.47
N ILE A 429 -30.88 39.51 8.28
CA ILE A 429 -29.68 38.68 8.53
C ILE A 429 -30.06 37.33 9.16
N ALA A 430 -31.03 37.30 10.08
CA ALA A 430 -31.41 36.07 10.77
C ALA A 430 -32.00 35.04 9.77
N ARG A 431 -32.89 35.53 8.89
CA ARG A 431 -33.49 34.69 7.83
C ARG A 431 -32.46 34.23 6.80
N ILE A 432 -31.48 35.08 6.45
CA ILE A 432 -30.37 34.73 5.56
C ILE A 432 -29.54 33.60 6.21
N THR A 433 -29.16 33.81 7.47
CA THR A 433 -28.33 32.84 8.22
C THR A 433 -29.01 31.49 8.34
N ASP A 434 -30.30 31.46 8.74
CA ASP A 434 -31.09 30.26 8.85
C ASP A 434 -31.17 29.50 7.52
N ASN A 435 -31.43 30.20 6.42
CA ASN A 435 -31.51 29.62 5.10
C ASN A 435 -30.16 29.03 4.65
N LEU A 436 -29.05 29.76 4.79
CA LEU A 436 -27.72 29.33 4.40
C LEU A 436 -27.27 28.11 5.22
N ILE A 437 -27.50 28.13 6.54
CA ILE A 437 -27.24 27.01 7.44
C ILE A 437 -28.06 25.78 7.02
N SER A 438 -29.34 25.96 6.75
CA SER A 438 -30.27 24.91 6.37
C SER A 438 -29.83 24.22 5.06
N ILE A 439 -29.45 25.03 4.06
CA ILE A 439 -28.95 24.50 2.77
C ILE A 439 -27.65 23.72 2.99
N CYS A 440 -26.69 24.31 3.69
CA CYS A 440 -25.40 23.64 3.93
C CYS A 440 -25.58 22.34 4.76
N SER A 441 -26.50 22.33 5.72
CA SER A 441 -26.82 21.13 6.52
C SER A 441 -27.43 20.01 5.67
N LYS A 442 -28.33 20.36 4.73
CA LYS A 442 -28.92 19.40 3.79
C LYS A 442 -27.90 18.79 2.82
N LEU A 443 -26.90 19.58 2.41
CA LEU A 443 -25.81 19.11 1.54
C LEU A 443 -24.83 18.16 2.26
N GLY A 444 -24.83 18.17 3.59
CA GLY A 444 -23.98 17.30 4.39
C GLY A 444 -22.52 17.77 4.53
N ILE A 445 -21.65 16.84 4.87
CA ILE A 445 -20.23 17.12 5.13
C ILE A 445 -19.49 17.38 3.80
N PHE A 446 -18.80 18.52 3.73
CA PHE A 446 -17.99 18.90 2.57
C PHE A 446 -16.65 18.17 2.57
N ASP A 447 -16.32 17.55 1.44
CA ASP A 447 -15.00 16.90 1.26
C ASP A 447 -13.99 17.90 0.66
N ASN A 448 -12.99 18.28 1.45
CA ASN A 448 -11.90 19.16 1.02
C ASN A 448 -11.06 18.59 -0.14
N ASN A 449 -11.09 17.29 -0.37
CA ASN A 449 -10.41 16.70 -1.53
C ASN A 449 -11.07 17.06 -2.87
N MET A 450 -12.25 17.62 -2.84
CA MET A 450 -12.91 18.17 -4.04
C MET A 450 -12.28 19.48 -4.53
N ILE A 451 -11.50 20.17 -3.69
CA ILE A 451 -10.81 21.40 -4.07
C ILE A 451 -9.59 21.06 -4.93
N ARG A 452 -9.46 21.76 -6.04
CA ARG A 452 -8.33 21.71 -6.96
C ARG A 452 -7.67 23.07 -7.06
N GLY A 453 -6.42 23.15 -6.63
CA GLY A 453 -5.56 24.33 -6.81
C GLY A 453 -4.87 24.30 -8.18
N ARG A 454 -3.85 25.15 -8.32
CA ARG A 454 -3.05 25.29 -9.54
C ARG A 454 -2.30 24.00 -9.89
N GLY A 455 -2.02 23.79 -11.19
CA GLY A 455 -1.35 22.62 -11.72
C GLY A 455 -2.20 21.82 -12.68
N ALA A 456 -1.76 20.61 -13.02
CA ALA A 456 -2.42 19.74 -13.99
C ALA A 456 -3.30 18.70 -13.30
N TRP A 457 -4.48 18.46 -13.87
CA TRP A 457 -5.47 17.54 -13.33
C TRP A 457 -6.10 16.69 -14.44
N ILE A 458 -6.71 15.58 -14.07
CA ILE A 458 -7.63 14.83 -14.93
C ILE A 458 -9.05 15.05 -14.41
N ASP A 459 -9.94 15.55 -15.25
CA ASP A 459 -11.35 15.67 -14.97
C ASP A 459 -12.16 15.08 -16.13
N LYS A 460 -13.06 14.12 -15.85
CA LYS A 460 -13.82 13.39 -16.88
C LYS A 460 -12.93 12.82 -18.01
N LYS A 461 -11.80 12.21 -17.64
CA LYS A 461 -10.78 11.66 -18.55
C LYS A 461 -10.06 12.70 -19.44
N VAL A 462 -10.28 13.99 -19.22
CA VAL A 462 -9.68 15.08 -20.00
C VAL A 462 -8.63 15.81 -19.15
N PRO A 463 -7.46 16.16 -19.71
CA PRO A 463 -6.50 17.03 -19.04
C PRO A 463 -7.08 18.43 -18.80
N VAL A 464 -6.93 18.91 -17.57
CA VAL A 464 -7.29 20.25 -17.14
C VAL A 464 -6.07 20.90 -16.51
N ILE A 465 -5.58 22.00 -17.07
CA ILE A 465 -4.52 22.80 -16.49
C ILE A 465 -5.15 24.00 -15.78
N HIS A 466 -4.91 24.10 -14.49
CA HIS A 466 -5.34 25.21 -13.68
C HIS A 466 -4.23 26.27 -13.60
N CYS A 467 -4.40 27.36 -14.34
CA CYS A 467 -3.39 28.41 -14.50
C CYS A 467 -3.40 29.47 -13.39
N GLY A 468 -4.32 29.36 -12.44
CA GLY A 468 -4.49 30.35 -11.37
C GLY A 468 -5.70 31.24 -11.59
N SER A 469 -5.81 31.94 -12.70
CA SER A 469 -6.95 32.82 -13.06
C SER A 469 -7.98 32.14 -13.95
N HIS A 470 -7.60 31.07 -14.66
CA HIS A 470 -8.43 30.36 -15.62
C HIS A 470 -8.04 28.89 -15.73
N LEU A 471 -8.82 28.11 -16.45
CA LEU A 471 -8.54 26.71 -16.77
C LEU A 471 -8.21 26.57 -18.25
N ILE A 472 -7.33 25.64 -18.59
CA ILE A 472 -7.16 25.15 -19.95
C ILE A 472 -7.70 23.72 -19.99
N VAL A 473 -8.80 23.50 -20.70
CA VAL A 473 -9.49 22.23 -20.80
C VAL A 473 -9.41 21.74 -22.23
N ASN A 474 -8.78 20.60 -22.44
CA ASN A 474 -8.57 20.06 -23.78
C ASN A 474 -7.95 21.07 -24.77
N GLY A 475 -6.96 21.84 -24.32
CA GLY A 475 -6.26 22.84 -25.11
C GLY A 475 -7.01 24.17 -25.31
N VAL A 476 -8.17 24.36 -24.68
CA VAL A 476 -8.98 25.59 -24.78
C VAL A 476 -9.05 26.31 -23.45
N ALA A 477 -8.71 27.60 -23.42
CA ALA A 477 -8.84 28.43 -22.22
C ALA A 477 -10.33 28.65 -21.88
N LYS A 478 -10.69 28.43 -20.62
CA LYS A 478 -12.05 28.57 -20.08
C LYS A 478 -12.03 29.32 -18.77
N LYS A 479 -13.08 30.09 -18.48
CA LYS A 479 -13.34 30.62 -17.14
C LYS A 479 -13.74 29.48 -16.22
N PHE A 480 -13.55 29.62 -14.90
CA PHE A 480 -13.99 28.64 -13.92
C PHE A 480 -15.51 28.33 -14.04
N SER A 481 -16.33 29.36 -14.28
CA SER A 481 -17.78 29.25 -14.48
C SER A 481 -18.18 28.38 -15.67
N ASP A 482 -17.34 28.30 -16.69
CA ASP A 482 -17.66 27.65 -17.98
C ASP A 482 -17.25 26.16 -17.96
N HIS A 483 -16.61 25.72 -16.89
CA HIS A 483 -16.18 24.32 -16.70
C HIS A 483 -17.07 23.60 -15.68
N LYS A 484 -18.04 22.84 -16.17
CA LYS A 484 -18.89 22.01 -15.30
C LYS A 484 -18.09 20.80 -14.79
N SER A 485 -17.78 20.78 -13.51
CA SER A 485 -17.01 19.74 -12.83
C SER A 485 -17.64 19.38 -11.49
N LYS A 486 -17.36 18.15 -11.03
CA LYS A 486 -17.58 17.79 -9.62
C LYS A 486 -16.54 18.42 -8.69
N PHE A 487 -15.38 18.78 -9.22
CA PHE A 487 -14.32 19.45 -8.48
C PHE A 487 -14.51 20.96 -8.44
N ILE A 488 -13.94 21.59 -7.45
CA ILE A 488 -13.96 23.04 -7.24
C ILE A 488 -12.56 23.55 -7.54
N TYR A 489 -12.45 24.33 -8.61
CA TYR A 489 -11.20 24.97 -9.00
C TYR A 489 -11.11 26.35 -8.34
N GLU A 490 -10.21 26.48 -7.36
CA GLU A 490 -10.06 27.69 -6.54
C GLU A 490 -9.01 28.61 -7.16
N ALA A 491 -9.37 29.88 -7.41
CA ALA A 491 -8.46 30.86 -8.02
C ALA A 491 -7.18 31.03 -7.18
N GLY A 492 -6.06 31.23 -7.86
CA GLY A 492 -4.75 31.42 -7.27
C GLY A 492 -3.91 32.43 -8.07
N LYS A 493 -2.65 32.59 -7.66
CA LYS A 493 -1.70 33.42 -8.41
C LYS A 493 -1.50 32.79 -9.80
N GLU A 494 -1.47 33.65 -10.85
CA GLU A 494 -1.23 33.21 -12.22
C GLU A 494 0.09 32.44 -12.36
N LEU A 495 0.08 31.38 -13.17
CA LEU A 495 1.26 30.53 -13.42
C LEU A 495 2.01 30.86 -14.72
N GLY A 496 1.59 31.85 -15.47
CA GLY A 496 2.24 32.23 -16.74
C GLY A 496 2.32 31.06 -17.76
N PHE A 497 1.36 30.14 -17.74
CA PHE A 497 1.33 28.97 -18.59
C PHE A 497 0.54 29.23 -19.85
N ASN A 498 1.20 29.18 -21.02
CA ASN A 498 0.59 29.43 -22.35
C ASN A 498 0.63 28.13 -23.16
N LEU A 499 -0.51 27.68 -23.66
CA LEU A 499 -0.56 26.63 -24.67
C LEU A 499 -0.41 27.25 -26.08
N THR A 500 0.59 26.76 -26.75
CA THR A 500 0.86 27.06 -28.15
C THR A 500 0.79 25.80 -29.01
N THR A 501 1.23 25.83 -30.23
CA THR A 501 1.35 24.63 -31.07
C THR A 501 2.34 23.64 -30.44
N PRO A 502 1.94 22.40 -30.19
CA PRO A 502 2.85 21.37 -29.64
C PRO A 502 4.06 21.15 -30.55
N LEU A 503 5.27 21.08 -29.96
CA LEU A 503 6.46 20.74 -30.70
C LEU A 503 6.33 19.40 -31.43
N LYS A 504 6.88 19.33 -32.63
CA LYS A 504 7.04 18.05 -33.36
C LYS A 504 8.05 17.17 -32.63
N LYS A 505 7.97 15.85 -32.84
CA LYS A 505 8.85 14.87 -32.15
C LYS A 505 10.34 15.16 -32.30
N HIS A 506 10.81 15.59 -33.49
CA HIS A 506 12.23 15.87 -33.71
C HIS A 506 12.71 17.14 -32.99
N GLU A 507 11.81 18.10 -32.77
CA GLU A 507 12.11 19.32 -31.97
C GLU A 507 12.12 18.98 -30.49
N ALA A 508 11.11 18.27 -30.00
CA ALA A 508 11.01 17.84 -28.60
C ALA A 508 12.21 16.97 -28.18
N TYR A 509 12.73 16.14 -29.07
CA TYR A 509 13.89 15.29 -28.82
C TYR A 509 15.20 16.07 -28.60
N LYS A 510 15.28 17.34 -29.03
CA LYS A 510 16.48 18.18 -28.79
C LYS A 510 16.80 18.34 -27.31
N LEU A 511 15.80 18.33 -26.42
CA LEU A 511 16.05 18.30 -24.96
C LEU A 511 16.90 17.09 -24.56
N ALA A 512 16.51 15.91 -25.01
CA ALA A 512 17.27 14.68 -24.71
C ALA A 512 18.68 14.72 -25.30
N GLN A 513 18.85 15.29 -26.49
CA GLN A 513 20.18 15.50 -27.12
C GLN A 513 21.06 16.48 -26.32
N LEU A 514 20.47 17.55 -25.80
CA LEU A 514 21.19 18.51 -24.94
C LEU A 514 21.65 17.84 -23.64
N LEU A 515 20.74 17.13 -22.97
CA LEU A 515 21.04 16.43 -21.72
C LEU A 515 22.10 15.32 -21.92
N SER A 516 22.06 14.59 -23.02
CA SER A 516 23.07 13.55 -23.32
C SER A 516 24.48 14.06 -23.53
N ARG A 517 24.68 15.39 -23.67
CA ARG A 517 26.04 16.01 -23.78
C ARG A 517 26.68 16.25 -22.43
N LEU A 518 25.91 16.13 -21.34
CA LEU A 518 26.41 16.28 -19.97
C LEU A 518 27.14 15.00 -19.54
N ASN A 519 28.06 15.12 -18.59
CA ASN A 519 28.91 14.00 -18.17
C ASN A 519 28.22 13.15 -17.07
N TRP A 520 27.20 12.41 -17.47
CA TRP A 520 26.45 11.49 -16.59
C TRP A 520 27.26 10.25 -16.23
N SER A 521 27.03 9.67 -15.06
CA SER A 521 27.64 8.38 -14.70
C SER A 521 27.15 7.26 -15.62
N ARG A 522 25.89 7.34 -16.09
CA ARG A 522 25.28 6.41 -17.05
C ARG A 522 24.45 7.15 -18.10
N PRO A 523 24.45 6.70 -19.36
CA PRO A 523 23.64 7.35 -20.42
C PRO A 523 22.12 7.36 -20.14
N LEU A 524 21.63 6.42 -19.33
CA LEU A 524 20.22 6.34 -18.94
C LEU A 524 19.79 7.58 -18.14
N GLU A 525 20.65 8.18 -17.36
CA GLU A 525 20.32 9.30 -16.46
C GLU A 525 19.87 10.55 -17.21
N ALA A 526 20.47 10.83 -18.38
CA ALA A 526 20.02 11.88 -19.28
C ALA A 526 18.55 11.66 -19.73
N LYS A 527 18.18 10.42 -20.02
CA LYS A 527 16.82 10.04 -20.43
C LYS A 527 15.84 10.17 -19.27
N LEU A 528 16.25 9.78 -18.07
CA LEU A 528 15.44 9.88 -16.86
C LEU A 528 15.18 11.34 -16.49
N LEU A 529 16.20 12.21 -16.56
CA LEU A 529 15.97 13.65 -16.34
C LEU A 529 15.06 14.25 -17.40
N ALA A 530 15.27 13.93 -18.68
CA ALA A 530 14.40 14.41 -19.76
C ALA A 530 12.92 13.99 -19.54
N GLY A 531 12.68 12.74 -19.19
CA GLY A 531 11.33 12.25 -18.90
C GLY A 531 10.73 12.92 -17.66
N TRP A 532 11.51 13.14 -16.61
CA TRP A 532 11.04 13.82 -15.42
C TRP A 532 10.66 15.29 -15.70
N ILE A 533 11.40 16.01 -16.52
CA ILE A 533 11.07 17.38 -16.94
C ILE A 533 9.73 17.44 -17.68
N VAL A 534 9.41 16.42 -18.49
CA VAL A 534 8.11 16.32 -19.19
C VAL A 534 6.96 16.16 -18.19
N ILE A 535 7.13 15.29 -17.18
CA ILE A 535 6.00 14.81 -16.38
C ILE A 535 5.82 15.53 -15.04
N ALA A 536 6.86 16.14 -14.49
CA ALA A 536 6.79 16.79 -13.19
C ALA A 536 5.79 17.95 -13.11
N PRO A 537 5.69 18.87 -14.12
CA PRO A 537 4.65 19.92 -14.12
C PRO A 537 3.23 19.36 -14.18
N LEU A 538 3.07 18.10 -14.56
CA LEU A 538 1.78 17.42 -14.69
C LEU A 538 1.43 16.54 -13.47
N CYS A 539 2.14 16.70 -12.35
CA CYS A 539 2.11 15.82 -11.18
C CYS A 539 0.72 15.60 -10.57
N GLY A 540 -0.19 16.57 -10.64
CA GLY A 540 -1.56 16.41 -10.12
C GLY A 540 -2.42 15.43 -10.90
N ALA A 541 -2.07 15.17 -12.17
CA ALA A 541 -2.73 14.22 -13.04
C ALA A 541 -2.21 12.79 -12.90
N LEU A 542 -1.14 12.56 -12.11
CA LEU A 542 -0.46 11.28 -12.00
C LEU A 542 -1.00 10.41 -10.86
N ASN A 543 -1.11 9.12 -11.09
CA ASN A 543 -1.37 8.13 -10.05
C ASN A 543 -0.11 7.81 -9.24
N TRP A 544 1.03 7.73 -9.89
CA TRP A 544 2.35 7.63 -9.28
C TRP A 544 3.17 8.88 -9.63
N ARG A 545 3.72 9.56 -8.61
CA ARG A 545 4.53 10.77 -8.76
C ARG A 545 5.99 10.43 -8.54
N PRO A 546 6.82 10.46 -9.59
CA PRO A 546 8.23 10.13 -9.49
C PRO A 546 9.01 11.28 -8.85
N HIS A 547 9.95 10.92 -7.98
CA HIS A 547 10.88 11.87 -7.37
C HIS A 547 12.28 11.65 -7.89
N LEU A 548 13.12 12.69 -7.81
CA LEU A 548 14.42 12.71 -8.40
C LEU A 548 15.45 13.28 -7.42
N TRP A 549 16.66 12.74 -7.42
CA TRP A 549 17.80 13.27 -6.66
C TRP A 549 19.03 13.38 -7.56
N LEU A 550 19.47 14.62 -7.83
CA LEU A 550 20.67 14.88 -8.61
C LEU A 550 21.88 14.99 -7.66
N THR A 551 22.85 14.09 -7.81
CA THR A 551 24.09 14.06 -7.03
C THR A 551 25.31 14.34 -7.90
N GLY A 552 26.43 14.64 -7.26
CA GLY A 552 27.73 14.80 -7.93
C GLY A 552 28.68 15.67 -7.11
N ALA A 553 29.96 15.61 -7.40
CA ALA A 553 30.96 16.38 -6.70
C ALA A 553 30.71 17.90 -6.77
N SER A 554 31.31 18.66 -5.84
CA SER A 554 31.29 20.12 -5.93
C SER A 554 31.90 20.58 -7.26
N GLY A 555 31.26 21.54 -7.93
CA GLY A 555 31.69 22.04 -9.25
C GLY A 555 31.36 21.14 -10.44
N SER A 556 30.59 20.05 -10.29
CA SER A 556 30.13 19.18 -11.40
C SER A 556 29.03 19.79 -12.28
N GLY A 557 28.51 20.98 -11.95
CA GLY A 557 27.47 21.67 -12.74
C GLY A 557 26.02 21.39 -12.32
N LYS A 558 25.78 20.75 -11.18
CA LYS A 558 24.41 20.40 -10.67
C LYS A 558 23.46 21.59 -10.67
N SER A 559 23.85 22.70 -10.04
CA SER A 559 22.98 23.90 -9.91
C SER A 559 22.68 24.52 -11.28
N GLU A 560 23.63 24.50 -12.25
CA GLU A 560 23.36 24.95 -13.61
C GLU A 560 22.38 23.99 -14.33
N ILE A 561 22.49 22.69 -14.13
CA ILE A 561 21.53 21.72 -14.68
C ILE A 561 20.13 21.98 -14.11
N ILE A 562 20.00 22.15 -12.81
CA ILE A 562 18.72 22.47 -12.16
C ILE A 562 18.15 23.78 -12.71
N LYS A 563 18.95 24.81 -12.83
CA LYS A 563 18.54 26.12 -13.33
C LYS A 563 18.12 26.07 -14.81
N MET A 564 18.98 25.55 -15.68
CA MET A 564 18.80 25.58 -17.13
C MET A 564 17.70 24.58 -17.58
N PHE A 565 17.70 23.37 -17.07
CA PHE A 565 16.84 22.30 -17.58
C PHE A 565 15.60 22.06 -16.71
N VAL A 566 15.72 22.15 -15.39
CA VAL A 566 14.58 21.89 -14.51
C VAL A 566 13.73 23.14 -14.33
N LYS A 567 14.28 24.18 -13.73
CA LYS A 567 13.53 25.40 -13.39
C LYS A 567 13.08 26.15 -14.65
N ASN A 568 13.93 26.31 -15.66
CA ASN A 568 13.58 27.03 -16.87
C ASN A 568 12.46 26.37 -17.68
N PHE A 569 12.43 25.03 -17.79
CA PHE A 569 11.37 24.31 -18.48
C PHE A 569 10.04 24.29 -17.74
N MET A 570 10.05 24.47 -16.41
CA MET A 570 8.84 24.55 -15.60
C MET A 570 8.28 25.96 -15.49
N ARG A 571 9.07 26.99 -15.78
CA ARG A 571 8.69 28.39 -15.60
C ARG A 571 8.19 28.63 -14.15
N GLU A 572 6.97 29.12 -13.98
CA GLU A 572 6.33 29.36 -12.69
C GLU A 572 5.56 28.13 -12.15
N MET A 573 5.57 26.99 -12.87
CA MET A 573 4.86 25.77 -12.48
C MET A 573 5.65 24.92 -11.49
N PHE A 574 6.37 25.50 -10.53
CA PHE A 574 7.06 24.76 -9.48
C PHE A 574 7.21 25.61 -8.22
N VAL A 575 7.52 24.98 -7.12
CA VAL A 575 7.91 25.60 -5.84
C VAL A 575 9.43 25.53 -5.70
N ASP A 576 10.07 26.69 -5.64
CA ASP A 576 11.52 26.79 -5.37
C ASP A 576 11.75 26.72 -3.87
N ALA A 577 12.38 25.63 -3.42
CA ALA A 577 12.67 25.35 -2.02
C ALA A 577 14.18 25.32 -1.78
N GLN A 578 14.62 25.84 -0.63
CA GLN A 578 16.01 25.86 -0.22
C GLN A 578 16.20 25.01 1.05
N SER A 579 17.44 24.76 1.43
CA SER A 579 17.83 23.93 2.58
C SER A 579 17.09 24.26 3.90
N GLU A 580 16.71 25.53 4.11
CA GLU A 580 15.97 25.98 5.29
C GLU A 580 14.46 25.72 5.22
N THR A 581 13.93 25.28 4.08
CA THR A 581 12.50 25.05 3.88
C THR A 581 12.01 23.87 4.74
N THR A 582 10.97 24.11 5.54
CA THR A 582 10.40 23.12 6.44
C THR A 582 9.24 22.34 5.78
N GLU A 583 8.99 21.14 6.26
CA GLU A 583 7.82 20.33 5.88
C GLU A 583 6.50 21.10 6.05
N ALA A 584 6.34 21.82 7.16
CA ALA A 584 5.16 22.64 7.41
C ALA A 584 5.02 23.81 6.43
N GLY A 585 6.13 24.45 6.05
CA GLY A 585 6.15 25.52 5.05
C GLY A 585 5.66 25.03 3.69
N ILE A 586 6.13 23.88 3.23
CA ILE A 586 5.71 23.27 1.95
C ILE A 586 4.21 22.97 1.96
N ARG A 587 3.69 22.34 3.02
CA ARG A 587 2.24 22.04 3.12
C ARG A 587 1.36 23.27 3.09
N GLN A 588 1.76 24.30 3.83
CA GLN A 588 1.03 25.57 3.90
C GLN A 588 1.09 26.36 2.59
N PHE A 589 2.22 26.26 1.87
CA PHE A 589 2.38 26.92 0.58
C PHE A 589 1.55 26.24 -0.51
N LEU A 590 1.65 24.91 -0.62
CA LEU A 590 0.96 24.14 -1.65
C LEU A 590 -0.56 24.12 -1.45
N LYS A 591 -1.05 23.95 -0.22
CA LYS A 591 -2.48 23.76 0.05
C LYS A 591 -3.12 22.70 -0.87
N ALA A 592 -3.92 23.14 -1.85
CA ALA A 592 -4.57 22.30 -2.84
C ALA A 592 -3.84 22.29 -4.20
N ASP A 593 -2.73 22.99 -4.35
CA ASP A 593 -1.95 23.04 -5.57
C ASP A 593 -1.24 21.72 -5.85
N ALA A 594 -1.10 21.39 -7.11
CA ALA A 594 -0.34 20.25 -7.60
C ALA A 594 0.84 20.74 -8.44
N LEU A 595 1.85 21.25 -7.75
CA LEU A 595 3.07 21.80 -8.34
C LEU A 595 4.28 20.99 -7.85
N PRO A 596 5.26 20.69 -8.71
CA PRO A 596 6.50 20.06 -8.28
C PRO A 596 7.28 20.97 -7.31
N VAL A 597 8.06 20.35 -6.43
CA VAL A 597 8.92 21.06 -5.47
C VAL A 597 10.38 20.76 -5.83
N VAL A 598 11.19 21.80 -6.03
CA VAL A 598 12.60 21.70 -6.38
C VAL A 598 13.45 22.22 -5.24
N PHE A 599 14.25 21.34 -4.66
CA PHE A 599 15.23 21.66 -3.64
C PHE A 599 16.61 21.79 -4.26
N ASP A 600 17.15 22.98 -4.29
CA ASP A 600 18.57 23.20 -4.54
C ASP A 600 19.31 23.17 -3.20
N GLU A 601 20.51 22.57 -3.16
CA GLU A 601 21.31 22.40 -1.95
C GLU A 601 20.59 21.62 -0.83
N ALA A 602 20.05 20.43 -1.15
CA ALA A 602 19.42 19.53 -0.19
C ALA A 602 20.44 18.79 0.72
N GLU A 603 21.38 19.54 1.28
CA GLU A 603 22.45 18.99 2.11
C GLU A 603 22.01 18.86 3.59
N SER A 604 22.59 17.89 4.29
CA SER A 604 22.31 17.59 5.70
C SER A 604 23.60 17.44 6.50
N GLU A 605 24.31 18.55 6.65
CA GLU A 605 25.63 18.56 7.31
C GLU A 605 25.54 18.39 8.83
N ASP A 606 24.45 18.83 9.45
CA ASP A 606 24.23 18.72 10.89
C ASP A 606 22.95 17.92 11.22
N LYS A 607 22.82 17.50 12.47
CA LYS A 607 21.70 16.70 12.94
C LYS A 607 20.33 17.37 12.72
N LYS A 608 20.26 18.70 12.87
CA LYS A 608 19.01 19.46 12.72
C LYS A 608 18.58 19.57 11.26
N SER A 609 19.52 19.79 10.36
CA SER A 609 19.25 19.78 8.91
C SER A 609 18.87 18.39 8.43
N ALA A 610 19.50 17.32 8.95
CA ALA A 610 19.13 15.94 8.66
C ALA A 610 17.70 15.58 9.12
N GLU A 611 17.30 15.99 10.33
CA GLU A 611 15.94 15.80 10.85
C GLU A 611 14.90 16.56 10.00
N ARG A 612 15.21 17.79 9.58
CA ARG A 612 14.36 18.60 8.71
C ARG A 612 14.21 17.95 7.33
N MET A 613 15.32 17.53 6.71
CA MET A 613 15.30 16.84 5.42
C MET A 613 14.50 15.52 5.51
N GLN A 614 14.65 14.74 6.59
CA GLN A 614 13.86 13.54 6.78
C GLN A 614 12.35 13.85 6.91
N ALA A 615 11.97 14.97 7.52
CA ALA A 615 10.57 15.41 7.57
C ALA A 615 10.04 15.75 6.15
N VAL A 616 10.85 16.38 5.30
CA VAL A 616 10.52 16.65 3.90
C VAL A 616 10.41 15.33 3.11
N LEU A 617 11.32 14.38 3.31
CA LEU A 617 11.24 13.05 2.68
C LEU A 617 9.97 12.28 3.09
N ASN A 618 9.47 12.49 4.32
CA ASN A 618 8.21 11.87 4.74
C ASN A 618 7.00 12.40 3.97
N ILE A 619 6.91 13.72 3.68
CA ILE A 619 5.82 14.26 2.84
C ILE A 619 6.01 13.90 1.36
N MET A 620 7.22 13.87 0.86
CA MET A 620 7.54 13.37 -0.47
C MET A 620 7.04 11.92 -0.63
N ARG A 621 7.30 11.05 0.35
CA ARG A 621 6.81 9.66 0.36
C ARG A 621 5.29 9.59 0.34
N ALA A 622 4.61 10.42 1.13
CA ALA A 622 3.15 10.50 1.15
C ALA A 622 2.58 11.00 -0.19
N SER A 623 3.30 11.85 -0.90
CA SER A 623 2.87 12.40 -2.19
C SER A 623 3.05 11.43 -3.37
N SER A 624 3.83 10.33 -3.22
CA SER A 624 4.20 9.43 -4.32
C SER A 624 2.99 8.78 -5.03
N THR A 625 1.93 8.47 -4.30
CA THR A 625 0.73 7.81 -4.86
C THR A 625 -0.52 8.69 -4.75
N SER A 626 -1.51 8.45 -5.61
CA SER A 626 -2.80 9.14 -5.56
C SER A 626 -3.55 8.88 -4.25
N ASP A 627 -3.39 7.67 -3.71
CA ASP A 627 -3.95 7.21 -2.45
C ASP A 627 -2.98 7.39 -1.28
N GLY A 628 -1.87 8.11 -1.52
CA GLY A 628 -0.86 8.46 -0.52
C GLY A 628 -1.53 9.02 0.71
N GLY A 629 -1.18 8.48 1.88
CA GLY A 629 -1.86 8.73 3.13
C GLY A 629 -2.03 10.22 3.39
N LYS A 630 -3.24 10.61 3.74
CA LYS A 630 -3.54 11.96 4.22
C LYS A 630 -2.61 12.32 5.36
N ILE A 631 -1.92 13.43 5.24
CA ILE A 631 -1.08 13.95 6.33
C ILE A 631 -2.01 14.66 7.30
N ILE A 632 -2.21 14.07 8.46
CA ILE A 632 -3.04 14.63 9.53
C ILE A 632 -2.13 15.26 10.56
N LYS A 633 -2.31 16.55 10.83
CA LYS A 633 -1.57 17.28 11.86
C LYS A 633 -2.55 17.94 12.83
N GLY A 634 -2.30 17.76 14.14
CA GLY A 634 -3.04 18.50 15.16
C GLY A 634 -2.72 20.01 15.10
N SER A 635 -3.75 20.84 15.28
CA SER A 635 -3.58 22.29 15.47
C SER A 635 -3.71 22.68 16.94
N SER A 636 -3.25 23.86 17.30
CA SER A 636 -3.35 24.42 18.66
C SER A 636 -4.79 24.55 19.18
N GLY A 637 -5.79 24.46 18.29
CA GLY A 637 -7.22 24.50 18.64
C GLY A 637 -7.89 23.13 18.78
N GLY A 638 -7.12 22.02 18.85
CA GLY A 638 -7.66 20.66 18.96
C GLY A 638 -8.25 20.10 17.67
N VAL A 639 -8.12 20.81 16.56
CA VAL A 639 -8.64 20.44 15.25
C VAL A 639 -7.52 19.80 14.41
N ALA A 640 -7.78 18.63 13.82
CA ALA A 640 -6.85 18.00 12.90
C ALA A 640 -6.96 18.66 11.52
N ALA A 641 -5.84 19.17 10.99
CA ALA A 641 -5.74 19.64 9.62
C ALA A 641 -5.29 18.49 8.72
N GLU A 642 -6.06 18.22 7.66
CA GLU A 642 -5.71 17.24 6.63
C GLU A 642 -5.02 17.93 5.46
N PHE A 643 -3.91 17.35 5.00
CA PHE A 643 -3.19 17.81 3.81
C PHE A 643 -3.02 16.66 2.84
N ASN A 644 -3.24 16.93 1.56
CA ASN A 644 -3.05 15.98 0.48
C ASN A 644 -2.07 16.57 -0.54
N ILE A 645 -0.78 16.24 -0.40
CA ILE A 645 0.26 16.76 -1.28
C ILE A 645 0.30 15.93 -2.56
N ARG A 646 0.23 16.61 -3.70
CA ARG A 646 0.24 15.99 -5.04
C ARG A 646 1.38 16.53 -5.89
N SER A 647 2.60 16.42 -5.38
CA SER A 647 3.81 17.02 -5.95
C SER A 647 4.86 15.97 -6.30
N CYS A 648 5.55 16.14 -7.42
CA CYS A 648 6.85 15.54 -7.66
C CYS A 648 7.91 16.35 -6.92
N PHE A 649 8.97 15.69 -6.44
CA PHE A 649 10.09 16.35 -5.77
C PHE A 649 11.38 16.13 -6.56
N ALA A 650 12.19 17.18 -6.70
CA ALA A 650 13.57 17.10 -7.15
C ALA A 650 14.49 17.67 -6.07
N PHE A 651 15.57 16.95 -5.79
CA PHE A 651 16.60 17.34 -4.84
C PHE A 651 17.95 17.44 -5.56
N SER A 652 18.82 18.35 -5.09
CA SER A 652 20.18 18.47 -5.56
C SER A 652 21.12 18.59 -4.38
N SER A 653 22.18 17.76 -4.31
CA SER A 653 23.20 17.79 -3.26
C SER A 653 24.51 17.11 -3.70
N ILE A 654 25.57 17.24 -2.91
CA ILE A 654 26.83 16.52 -3.17
C ILE A 654 26.61 15.02 -2.98
N ALA A 655 25.98 14.62 -1.88
CA ALA A 655 25.62 13.23 -1.59
C ALA A 655 24.14 13.13 -1.23
N SER A 656 23.49 12.04 -1.59
CA SER A 656 22.08 11.86 -1.26
C SER A 656 21.90 11.59 0.24
N ALA A 657 20.94 12.28 0.87
CA ALA A 657 20.56 12.07 2.27
C ALA A 657 19.50 10.95 2.44
N ILE A 658 19.49 9.97 1.54
CA ILE A 658 18.49 8.88 1.53
C ILE A 658 18.97 7.74 2.42
N HIS A 659 18.50 7.71 3.65
CA HIS A 659 18.85 6.65 4.60
C HIS A 659 17.81 5.54 4.72
N GLN A 660 16.53 5.85 4.44
CA GLN A 660 15.44 4.89 4.57
C GLN A 660 15.17 4.16 3.24
N ARG A 661 15.04 2.83 3.30
CA ARG A 661 14.71 2.01 2.12
C ARG A 661 13.39 2.41 1.46
N SER A 662 12.42 2.86 2.26
CA SER A 662 11.15 3.39 1.77
C SER A 662 11.31 4.62 0.88
N ASP A 663 12.36 5.41 1.07
CA ASP A 663 12.69 6.59 0.26
C ASP A 663 13.46 6.18 -0.98
N GLN A 664 14.45 5.27 -0.84
CA GLN A 664 15.22 4.71 -1.96
C GLN A 664 14.33 4.15 -3.08
N SER A 665 13.24 3.46 -2.71
CA SER A 665 12.30 2.86 -3.68
C SER A 665 11.38 3.87 -4.37
N ARG A 666 11.44 5.16 -4.05
CA ARG A 666 10.58 6.23 -4.59
C ARG A 666 11.36 7.37 -5.25
N ILE A 667 12.66 7.38 -5.10
CA ILE A 667 13.53 8.42 -5.63
C ILE A 667 14.46 7.80 -6.66
N THR A 668 14.51 8.38 -7.84
CA THR A 668 15.51 8.07 -8.85
C THR A 668 16.73 8.94 -8.61
N VAL A 669 17.87 8.34 -8.30
CA VAL A 669 19.13 9.05 -8.11
C VAL A 669 19.83 9.17 -9.46
N LEU A 670 20.28 10.37 -9.80
CA LEU A 670 21.07 10.68 -10.99
C LEU A 670 22.41 11.24 -10.54
N GLU A 671 23.50 10.81 -11.18
CA GLU A 671 24.83 11.27 -10.83
C GLU A 671 25.53 11.96 -11.99
N ILE A 672 25.92 13.21 -11.76
CA ILE A 672 26.72 13.97 -12.70
C ILE A 672 28.18 13.97 -12.26
N LEU A 673 29.04 13.47 -13.13
CA LEU A 673 30.49 13.38 -12.89
C LEU A 673 31.18 14.69 -13.27
N PRO A 674 32.26 15.05 -12.57
CA PRO A 674 33.11 16.16 -13.01
C PRO A 674 33.75 15.84 -14.37
N ASP A 675 33.71 16.78 -15.27
CA ASP A 675 34.43 16.65 -16.56
C ASP A 675 35.91 16.97 -16.38
N LEU A 676 36.75 15.96 -16.41
CA LEU A 676 38.19 16.04 -16.22
C LEU A 676 38.97 16.15 -17.55
N SER A 677 38.26 16.17 -18.68
CA SER A 677 38.92 16.24 -19.99
C SER A 677 39.57 17.63 -20.29
N ASP A 678 40.62 17.65 -21.09
CA ASP A 678 41.32 18.87 -21.47
C ASP A 678 40.44 19.82 -22.31
N ASP A 679 39.49 19.26 -23.07
CA ASP A 679 38.55 19.97 -23.93
C ASP A 679 37.21 20.35 -23.27
N LYS A 680 37.09 20.13 -21.93
CA LYS A 680 35.86 20.38 -21.18
C LYS A 680 35.23 21.76 -21.39
N LYS A 681 36.09 22.78 -21.43
CA LYS A 681 35.63 24.16 -21.62
C LYS A 681 35.04 24.38 -23.02
N GLU A 682 35.63 23.76 -24.03
CA GLU A 682 35.16 23.85 -25.41
C GLU A 682 33.83 23.09 -25.57
N ARG A 683 33.75 21.87 -25.01
CA ARG A 683 32.53 21.06 -25.02
C ARG A 683 31.36 21.78 -24.31
N TRP A 684 31.64 22.34 -23.14
CA TRP A 684 30.63 23.10 -22.41
C TRP A 684 30.20 24.34 -23.20
N THR A 685 31.12 25.09 -23.79
CA THR A 685 30.79 26.25 -24.62
C THR A 685 29.94 25.88 -25.83
N LYS A 686 30.24 24.76 -26.51
CA LYS A 686 29.42 24.22 -27.61
C LYS A 686 28.01 23.80 -27.12
N THR A 687 27.94 23.19 -25.94
CA THR A 687 26.66 22.79 -25.34
C THR A 687 25.82 24.01 -24.97
N LEU A 688 26.39 25.02 -24.35
CA LEU A 688 25.72 26.30 -24.05
C LEU A 688 25.22 26.99 -25.32
N LYS A 689 26.05 27.05 -26.37
CA LYS A 689 25.62 27.63 -27.64
C LYS A 689 24.39 26.90 -28.20
N MET A 690 24.45 25.58 -28.27
CA MET A 690 23.32 24.78 -28.73
C MET A 690 22.09 24.96 -27.86
N TYR A 691 22.27 25.08 -26.53
CA TYR A 691 21.18 25.34 -25.61
C TYR A 691 20.47 26.67 -25.91
N TYR A 692 21.19 27.78 -25.97
CA TYR A 692 20.61 29.10 -26.23
C TYR A 692 20.02 29.23 -27.65
N GLU A 693 20.57 28.50 -28.64
CA GLU A 693 19.98 28.43 -29.98
C GLU A 693 18.70 27.60 -30.05
N THR A 694 18.52 26.66 -29.11
CA THR A 694 17.36 25.72 -29.13
C THR A 694 16.28 26.15 -28.16
N VAL A 695 16.65 26.49 -26.91
CA VAL A 695 15.75 26.68 -25.79
C VAL A 695 15.33 28.15 -25.71
N THR A 696 14.40 28.55 -26.58
CA THR A 696 13.74 29.86 -26.58
C THR A 696 12.44 29.78 -25.76
N ASP A 697 11.75 30.90 -25.54
CA ASP A 697 10.47 30.93 -24.88
C ASP A 697 9.41 30.13 -25.65
N GLU A 698 9.40 30.30 -27.01
CA GLU A 698 8.49 29.56 -27.89
C GLU A 698 8.76 28.04 -27.85
N TYR A 699 10.04 27.66 -27.74
CA TYR A 699 10.39 26.24 -27.59
C TYR A 699 9.84 25.66 -26.28
N ILE A 700 9.99 26.36 -25.16
CA ILE A 700 9.48 25.91 -23.87
C ILE A 700 7.96 25.81 -23.88
N GLU A 701 7.24 26.82 -24.40
CA GLU A 701 5.78 26.80 -24.52
C GLU A 701 5.28 25.65 -25.41
N GLY A 702 5.92 25.44 -26.57
CA GLY A 702 5.64 24.33 -27.46
C GLY A 702 5.94 22.96 -26.82
N PHE A 703 7.00 22.86 -26.01
CA PHE A 703 7.37 21.69 -25.24
C PHE A 703 6.31 21.36 -24.16
N GLN A 704 5.90 22.36 -23.38
CA GLN A 704 4.85 22.22 -22.38
C GLN A 704 3.50 21.83 -23.03
N SER A 705 3.18 22.46 -24.17
CA SER A 705 1.97 22.13 -24.95
C SER A 705 1.98 20.68 -25.42
N ARG A 706 3.13 20.16 -25.89
CA ARG A 706 3.30 18.76 -26.25
C ARG A 706 3.11 17.82 -25.05
N SER A 707 3.67 18.17 -23.91
CA SER A 707 3.55 17.37 -22.70
C SER A 707 2.08 17.25 -22.24
N VAL A 708 1.30 18.33 -22.30
CA VAL A 708 -0.12 18.33 -21.98
C VAL A 708 -0.93 17.56 -23.02
N TRP A 709 -0.65 17.76 -24.29
CA TRP A 709 -1.35 17.07 -25.38
C TRP A 709 -1.16 15.55 -25.31
N LEU A 710 0.06 15.10 -25.03
CA LEU A 710 0.38 13.66 -24.94
C LEU A 710 0.12 13.05 -23.58
N LEU A 711 -0.34 13.81 -22.57
CA LEU A 711 -0.56 13.29 -21.22
C LEU A 711 -1.42 12.01 -21.20
N PRO A 712 -2.56 11.89 -21.91
CA PRO A 712 -3.32 10.65 -21.93
C PRO A 712 -2.52 9.45 -22.47
N THR A 713 -1.73 9.65 -23.52
CA THR A 713 -0.86 8.61 -24.11
C THR A 713 0.30 8.27 -23.17
N ILE A 714 0.91 9.27 -22.52
CA ILE A 714 1.94 9.06 -21.50
C ILE A 714 1.41 8.19 -20.36
N LEU A 715 0.20 8.44 -19.87
CA LEU A 715 -0.41 7.66 -18.78
C LEU A 715 -0.69 6.20 -19.19
N ARG A 716 -1.08 5.94 -20.44
CA ARG A 716 -1.22 4.57 -20.95
C ARG A 716 0.14 3.89 -21.08
N ASN A 717 1.10 4.54 -21.70
CA ASN A 717 2.46 4.03 -21.85
C ASN A 717 3.16 3.81 -20.50
N ALA A 718 2.85 4.61 -19.48
CA ALA A 718 3.39 4.45 -18.12
C ALA A 718 3.07 3.08 -17.52
N LYS A 719 1.85 2.58 -17.74
CA LYS A 719 1.47 1.23 -17.31
C LYS A 719 2.30 0.15 -18.01
N VAL A 720 2.53 0.32 -19.31
CA VAL A 720 3.32 -0.61 -20.11
C VAL A 720 4.78 -0.60 -19.68
N PHE A 721 5.39 0.58 -19.52
CA PHE A 721 6.77 0.69 -19.04
C PHE A 721 6.94 0.24 -17.59
N SER A 722 5.93 0.48 -16.71
CA SER A 722 5.93 -0.04 -15.34
C SER A 722 5.98 -1.57 -15.32
N ASN A 723 5.17 -2.22 -16.14
CA ASN A 723 5.17 -3.67 -16.27
C ASN A 723 6.50 -4.18 -16.88
N ALA A 724 6.99 -3.56 -17.94
CA ALA A 724 8.26 -3.93 -18.55
C ALA A 724 9.43 -3.79 -17.56
N ALA A 725 9.50 -2.68 -16.84
CA ALA A 725 10.51 -2.44 -15.83
C ALA A 725 10.39 -3.41 -14.65
N SER A 726 9.17 -3.75 -14.21
CA SER A 726 8.96 -4.71 -13.14
C SER A 726 9.39 -6.12 -13.53
N ILE A 727 9.20 -6.52 -14.79
CA ILE A 727 9.69 -7.80 -15.34
C ILE A 727 11.22 -7.83 -15.34
N VAL A 728 11.87 -6.79 -15.89
CA VAL A 728 13.33 -6.73 -16.06
C VAL A 728 14.06 -6.60 -14.71
N LEU A 729 13.45 -5.89 -13.74
CA LEU A 729 14.05 -5.61 -12.43
C LEU A 729 13.50 -6.49 -11.31
N ASN A 730 12.53 -7.36 -11.59
CA ASN A 730 11.83 -8.18 -10.60
C ASN A 730 11.33 -7.37 -9.38
N ASN A 731 10.86 -6.14 -9.61
CA ASN A 731 10.41 -5.23 -8.56
C ASN A 731 9.35 -4.25 -9.07
N GLN A 732 8.09 -4.43 -8.64
CA GLN A 732 6.97 -3.59 -9.08
C GLN A 732 7.15 -2.12 -8.70
N ARG A 733 7.64 -1.81 -7.51
CA ARG A 733 7.77 -0.43 -7.04
C ARG A 733 8.83 0.35 -7.82
N THR A 734 9.96 -0.28 -8.13
CA THR A 734 10.96 0.30 -9.03
C THR A 734 10.40 0.44 -10.44
N GLY A 735 9.57 -0.53 -10.87
CA GLY A 735 8.82 -0.47 -12.12
C GLY A 735 7.89 0.74 -12.19
N ASP A 736 7.11 1.00 -11.15
CA ASP A 736 6.21 2.17 -11.09
C ASP A 736 6.97 3.50 -11.10
N GLN A 737 8.11 3.55 -10.39
CA GLN A 737 8.97 4.74 -10.33
C GLN A 737 9.59 5.07 -11.71
N LEU A 738 10.15 4.08 -12.40
CA LEU A 738 10.78 4.27 -13.69
C LEU A 738 9.76 4.37 -14.83
N GLY A 739 8.67 3.61 -14.75
CA GLY A 739 7.69 3.48 -15.83
C GLY A 739 7.10 4.79 -16.29
N ILE A 740 6.68 5.66 -15.34
CA ILE A 740 6.13 6.96 -15.68
C ILE A 740 7.17 7.91 -16.29
N ILE A 741 8.42 7.90 -15.78
CA ILE A 741 9.51 8.72 -16.29
C ILE A 741 9.88 8.28 -17.73
N LEU A 742 9.96 6.98 -17.96
CA LEU A 742 10.32 6.42 -19.26
C LEU A 742 9.22 6.59 -20.31
N ALA A 743 7.96 6.50 -19.92
CA ALA A 743 6.83 6.82 -20.78
C ALA A 743 6.84 8.31 -21.18
N ALA A 744 7.18 9.18 -20.24
CA ALA A 744 7.35 10.61 -20.51
C ALA A 744 8.54 10.89 -21.44
N TYR A 745 9.69 10.24 -21.23
CA TYR A 745 10.81 10.29 -22.17
C TYR A 745 10.42 9.79 -23.56
N TYR A 746 9.70 8.66 -23.63
CA TYR A 746 9.24 8.09 -24.91
C TYR A 746 8.38 9.07 -25.70
N SER A 747 7.58 9.91 -25.03
CA SER A 747 6.76 10.96 -25.67
C SER A 747 7.57 12.03 -26.42
N LEU A 748 8.88 12.15 -26.14
CA LEU A 748 9.78 13.05 -26.89
C LEU A 748 10.09 12.50 -28.29
N THR A 749 10.03 11.18 -28.48
CA THR A 749 10.38 10.49 -29.73
C THR A 749 9.18 9.87 -30.44
N SER A 750 8.06 9.68 -29.73
CA SER A 750 6.86 9.03 -30.27
C SER A 750 5.58 9.69 -29.74
N GLU A 751 4.53 9.59 -30.50
CA GLU A 751 3.18 10.06 -30.17
C GLU A 751 2.20 8.89 -29.97
N SER A 752 2.65 7.67 -30.26
CA SER A 752 1.86 6.45 -30.20
C SER A 752 2.05 5.67 -28.91
N GLU A 753 1.17 4.73 -28.69
CA GLU A 753 1.31 3.74 -27.63
C GLU A 753 2.42 2.74 -27.98
N ILE A 754 3.08 2.20 -26.95
CA ILE A 754 4.14 1.20 -27.09
C ILE A 754 3.61 -0.16 -26.62
N SER A 755 3.98 -1.25 -27.30
CA SER A 755 3.67 -2.60 -26.85
C SER A 755 4.58 -3.02 -25.68
N LEU A 756 4.11 -3.96 -24.85
CA LEU A 756 4.90 -4.50 -23.72
C LEU A 756 6.20 -5.14 -24.22
N GLU A 757 6.15 -5.86 -25.32
CA GLU A 757 7.33 -6.50 -25.93
C GLU A 757 8.39 -5.46 -26.32
N SER A 758 7.96 -4.39 -27.03
CA SER A 758 8.87 -3.30 -27.43
C SER A 758 9.42 -2.54 -26.24
N ALA A 759 8.61 -2.29 -25.21
CA ALA A 759 9.05 -1.65 -23.99
C ALA A 759 10.03 -2.53 -23.21
N THR A 760 9.78 -3.83 -23.10
CA THR A 760 10.69 -4.78 -22.44
C THR A 760 12.01 -4.89 -23.17
N LYS A 761 12.00 -4.98 -24.50
CA LYS A 761 13.21 -4.97 -25.31
C LYS A 761 14.02 -3.68 -25.08
N TRP A 762 13.34 -2.53 -25.14
CA TRP A 762 13.98 -1.25 -24.90
C TRP A 762 14.59 -1.15 -23.50
N MET A 763 13.91 -1.70 -22.46
CA MET A 763 14.42 -1.74 -21.09
C MET A 763 15.68 -2.61 -20.95
N ILE A 764 15.74 -3.75 -21.62
CA ILE A 764 16.90 -4.65 -21.60
C ILE A 764 18.13 -3.98 -22.20
N GLU A 765 17.95 -3.11 -23.19
CA GLU A 765 19.03 -2.35 -23.85
C GLU A 765 19.59 -1.20 -23.00
N GLN A 766 18.93 -0.87 -21.84
CA GLN A 766 19.43 0.18 -20.96
C GLN A 766 20.37 -0.39 -19.89
N ASP A 767 21.31 0.45 -19.45
CA ASP A 767 22.13 0.13 -18.28
C ASP A 767 21.32 0.33 -16.98
N LEU A 768 20.79 -0.78 -16.49
CA LEU A 768 20.02 -0.88 -15.25
C LEU A 768 20.82 -1.57 -14.14
N SER A 769 22.14 -1.56 -14.23
CA SER A 769 23.02 -2.27 -13.29
C SER A 769 22.79 -1.85 -11.83
N GLU A 770 22.68 -0.55 -11.57
CA GLU A 770 22.45 -0.04 -10.20
C GLU A 770 21.08 -0.41 -9.65
N GLU A 771 20.03 -0.32 -10.47
CA GLU A 771 18.68 -0.69 -10.08
C GLU A 771 18.58 -2.21 -9.80
N LYS A 772 19.28 -3.03 -10.57
CA LYS A 772 19.40 -4.47 -10.31
C LYS A 772 20.16 -4.74 -9.01
N LEU A 773 21.33 -4.14 -8.81
CA LEU A 773 22.11 -4.27 -7.58
C LEU A 773 21.34 -3.78 -6.36
N ALA A 774 20.61 -2.67 -6.47
CA ALA A 774 19.76 -2.16 -5.38
C ALA A 774 18.64 -3.15 -5.00
N ASN A 775 18.09 -3.88 -5.99
CA ASN A 775 17.05 -4.87 -5.79
C ASN A 775 17.61 -6.25 -5.36
N GLU A 776 18.75 -6.65 -5.89
CA GLU A 776 19.41 -7.95 -5.59
C GLU A 776 20.07 -7.96 -4.21
N SER A 777 20.54 -6.82 -3.71
CA SER A 777 21.10 -6.73 -2.38
C SER A 777 19.99 -6.83 -1.32
N ARG A 778 19.65 -8.09 -0.99
CA ARG A 778 18.70 -8.44 0.09
C ARG A 778 19.12 -7.77 1.40
N ASP A 779 18.15 -7.38 2.23
CA ASP A 779 18.42 -6.73 3.53
C ASP A 779 19.34 -7.57 4.41
N GLU A 780 19.18 -8.90 4.36
CA GLU A 780 20.00 -9.83 5.12
C GLU A 780 21.46 -9.78 4.69
N ILE A 781 21.75 -9.62 3.40
CA ILE A 781 23.13 -9.52 2.89
C ILE A 781 23.75 -8.19 3.27
N LYS A 782 23.00 -7.09 3.12
CA LYS A 782 23.45 -5.75 3.56
C LYS A 782 23.73 -5.71 5.05
N LEU A 783 22.87 -6.30 5.85
CA LEU A 783 23.04 -6.41 7.30
C LEU A 783 24.29 -7.21 7.65
N ILE A 784 24.50 -8.36 6.99
CA ILE A 784 25.69 -9.20 7.21
C ILE A 784 26.95 -8.45 6.83
N ASN A 785 27.00 -7.84 5.65
CA ASN A 785 28.16 -7.07 5.18
C ASN A 785 28.48 -5.90 6.11
N HIS A 786 27.46 -5.19 6.61
CA HIS A 786 27.65 -4.13 7.58
C HIS A 786 28.24 -4.67 8.90
N LEU A 787 27.68 -5.76 9.43
CA LEU A 787 28.19 -6.38 10.65
C LEU A 787 29.63 -6.88 10.47
N MET A 788 29.94 -7.53 9.34
CA MET A 788 31.29 -8.04 9.05
C MET A 788 32.31 -6.89 8.90
N GLY A 789 31.90 -5.73 8.41
CA GLY A 789 32.73 -4.55 8.28
C GLY A 789 32.91 -3.72 9.58
N CYS A 790 32.19 -4.02 10.65
CA CYS A 790 32.33 -3.28 11.92
C CYS A 790 33.62 -3.63 12.65
N ASP A 791 34.31 -2.59 13.11
CA ASP A 791 35.55 -2.72 13.88
C ASP A 791 35.31 -3.05 15.35
N THR A 792 36.18 -3.88 15.93
CA THR A 792 36.26 -4.16 17.37
C THR A 792 37.70 -4.28 17.84
N GLU A 793 37.94 -4.03 19.14
CA GLU A 793 39.23 -4.23 19.76
C GLU A 793 39.38 -5.63 20.33
N VAL A 794 40.52 -6.26 20.02
CA VAL A 794 40.94 -7.56 20.56
C VAL A 794 42.09 -7.35 21.53
N GLU A 795 41.97 -7.81 22.77
CA GLU A 795 43.03 -7.78 23.74
C GLU A 795 43.94 -8.99 23.55
N THR A 796 45.15 -8.79 23.02
CA THR A 796 46.18 -9.82 22.88
C THR A 796 47.23 -9.70 24.00
N PRO A 797 48.04 -10.71 24.24
CA PRO A 797 49.16 -10.62 25.18
C PRO A 797 50.21 -9.51 24.83
N TYR A 798 50.17 -9.03 23.58
CA TYR A 798 51.09 -7.99 23.08
C TYR A 798 50.45 -6.61 22.97
N GLY A 799 49.22 -6.43 23.47
CA GLY A 799 48.47 -5.18 23.41
C GLY A 799 47.13 -5.31 22.67
N LYS A 800 46.43 -4.18 22.55
CA LYS A 800 45.16 -4.11 21.82
C LYS A 800 45.37 -4.05 20.32
N VAL A 801 44.66 -4.89 19.61
CA VAL A 801 44.67 -4.90 18.13
C VAL A 801 43.23 -4.63 17.66
N LYS A 802 43.07 -3.74 16.64
CA LYS A 802 41.80 -3.43 16.05
C LYS A 802 41.55 -4.35 14.86
N ARG A 803 40.39 -5.01 14.81
CA ARG A 803 39.99 -5.94 13.75
C ARG A 803 38.51 -5.81 13.41
N THR A 804 38.16 -6.09 12.18
CA THR A 804 36.76 -6.20 11.79
C THR A 804 36.14 -7.50 12.30
N ILE A 805 34.82 -7.50 12.45
CA ILE A 805 34.10 -8.73 12.86
C ILE A 805 34.31 -9.82 11.82
N GLY A 806 34.34 -9.49 10.50
CA GLY A 806 34.60 -10.42 9.43
C GLY A 806 35.96 -11.13 9.55
N GLU A 807 37.04 -10.38 9.84
CA GLU A 807 38.38 -10.94 10.10
C GLU A 807 38.36 -11.88 11.31
N LEU A 808 37.68 -11.51 12.38
CA LEU A 808 37.53 -12.39 13.55
C LEU A 808 36.73 -13.66 13.25
N VAL A 809 35.77 -13.61 12.38
CA VAL A 809 35.02 -14.80 11.91
C VAL A 809 35.93 -15.72 11.12
N ILE A 810 36.76 -15.20 10.23
CA ILE A 810 37.73 -15.96 9.44
C ILE A 810 38.76 -16.64 10.38
N ILE A 811 39.40 -15.86 11.24
CA ILE A 811 40.36 -16.41 12.25
C ILE A 811 39.70 -17.43 13.16
N GLY A 812 38.49 -17.15 13.63
CA GLY A 812 37.71 -18.04 14.51
C GLY A 812 37.32 -19.38 13.88
N ARG A 813 37.24 -19.46 12.54
CA ARG A 813 37.09 -20.70 11.78
C ARG A 813 38.38 -21.52 11.68
N GLY A 814 39.50 -20.90 11.98
CA GLY A 814 40.83 -21.48 11.81
C GLY A 814 41.48 -21.17 10.45
N ASP A 815 40.90 -20.27 9.68
CA ASP A 815 41.43 -19.79 8.42
C ASP A 815 42.54 -18.73 8.67
N PHE A 816 43.53 -18.68 7.76
CA PHE A 816 44.66 -17.79 7.92
C PHE A 816 44.50 -16.46 7.19
N ILE A 817 44.77 -15.35 7.88
CA ILE A 817 44.91 -14.03 7.27
C ILE A 817 46.40 -13.66 7.29
N SER A 818 46.96 -13.31 6.12
CA SER A 818 48.38 -13.14 5.89
C SER A 818 48.94 -11.78 6.34
N ASP A 819 48.51 -11.24 7.50
CA ASP A 819 49.10 -10.03 8.08
C ASP A 819 49.69 -10.29 9.46
N GLU A 820 50.72 -9.50 9.81
CA GLU A 820 51.51 -9.69 11.05
C GLU A 820 50.63 -9.53 12.32
N GLU A 821 49.63 -8.67 12.31
CA GLU A 821 48.80 -8.40 13.49
C GLU A 821 47.75 -9.51 13.68
N SER A 822 47.20 -10.10 12.59
CA SER A 822 46.30 -11.22 12.66
C SER A 822 46.98 -12.50 13.17
N SER A 823 48.28 -12.67 12.92
CA SER A 823 49.08 -13.79 13.44
C SER A 823 49.16 -13.79 14.96
N ARG A 824 48.88 -12.66 15.62
CA ARG A 824 48.83 -12.52 17.11
C ARG A 824 47.49 -12.93 17.69
N ILE A 825 46.50 -13.27 16.90
CA ILE A 825 45.17 -13.62 17.35
C ILE A 825 44.92 -15.09 17.03
N SER A 826 44.85 -15.92 18.09
CA SER A 826 44.47 -17.33 17.95
C SER A 826 42.95 -17.47 17.65
N ALA A 827 42.56 -18.60 17.05
CA ALA A 827 41.14 -18.93 16.82
C ALA A 827 40.30 -18.90 18.10
N ASP A 828 40.87 -19.36 19.22
CA ASP A 828 40.20 -19.30 20.52
C ASP A 828 40.00 -17.88 21.03
N LEU A 829 41.00 -17.00 20.84
CA LEU A 829 40.91 -15.60 21.21
C LEU A 829 39.90 -14.85 20.34
N ALA A 830 39.90 -15.08 19.03
CA ALA A 830 38.88 -14.55 18.10
C ALA A 830 37.47 -14.98 18.51
N ASN A 831 37.27 -16.27 18.77
CA ASN A 831 35.99 -16.83 19.19
C ASN A 831 35.53 -16.33 20.56
N SER A 832 36.46 -16.15 21.54
CA SER A 832 36.14 -15.53 22.84
C SER A 832 35.73 -14.07 22.70
N THR A 833 36.36 -13.32 21.79
CA THR A 833 35.99 -11.94 21.48
C THR A 833 34.61 -11.86 20.83
N LEU A 834 34.35 -12.71 19.83
CA LEU A 834 33.03 -12.83 19.21
C LEU A 834 31.92 -13.15 20.22
N LYS A 835 32.18 -14.08 21.19
CA LYS A 835 31.22 -14.40 22.25
C LYS A 835 30.89 -13.20 23.14
N ARG A 836 31.84 -12.34 23.42
CA ARG A 836 31.58 -11.06 24.13
C ARG A 836 30.72 -10.09 23.36
N LEU A 837 30.72 -10.17 22.03
CA LEU A 837 29.85 -9.38 21.14
C LEU A 837 28.45 -9.99 20.94
N GLY A 838 28.24 -11.23 21.39
CA GLY A 838 27.00 -11.98 21.15
C GLY A 838 27.00 -12.79 19.86
N MET A 839 28.20 -13.17 19.39
CA MET A 839 28.44 -14.04 18.24
C MET A 839 29.35 -15.18 18.61
N LYS A 840 29.32 -16.29 17.91
CA LYS A 840 30.29 -17.37 18.07
C LYS A 840 30.36 -18.24 16.81
N ILE A 841 31.52 -18.86 16.61
CA ILE A 841 31.70 -19.86 15.56
C ILE A 841 31.30 -21.24 16.10
N GLN A 842 30.57 -22.02 15.29
CA GLN A 842 30.19 -23.38 15.57
C GLN A 842 30.35 -24.20 14.28
N GLY A 843 31.49 -24.92 14.16
CA GLY A 843 31.89 -25.54 12.91
C GLY A 843 32.10 -24.51 11.82
N THR A 844 31.46 -24.66 10.67
CA THR A 844 31.50 -23.70 9.53
C THR A 844 30.42 -22.63 9.65
N SER A 845 29.78 -22.46 10.78
CA SER A 845 28.67 -21.53 10.92
C SER A 845 28.94 -20.44 11.94
N LEU A 846 28.46 -19.24 11.66
CA LEU A 846 28.40 -18.13 12.59
C LEU A 846 27.02 -18.14 13.28
N VAL A 847 27.04 -18.15 14.60
CA VAL A 847 25.84 -18.08 15.44
C VAL A 847 25.75 -16.68 16.03
N ILE A 848 24.64 -15.99 15.79
CA ILE A 848 24.40 -14.58 16.18
C ILE A 848 23.23 -14.52 17.16
N SER A 849 23.43 -13.91 18.32
CA SER A 849 22.41 -13.73 19.35
C SER A 849 21.26 -12.83 18.87
N ASP A 850 20.02 -13.22 19.15
CA ASP A 850 18.83 -12.41 18.84
C ASP A 850 18.74 -11.12 19.68
N ASN A 851 19.43 -11.07 20.82
CA ASN A 851 19.29 -9.98 21.80
C ASN A 851 20.66 -9.54 22.36
N SER A 852 21.58 -9.12 21.50
CA SER A 852 22.85 -8.53 21.89
C SER A 852 22.79 -7.00 21.81
N GLU A 853 23.07 -6.33 22.94
CA GLU A 853 23.15 -4.87 23.01
C GLU A 853 24.35 -4.34 22.22
N LYS A 854 25.45 -5.08 22.18
CA LYS A 854 26.63 -4.72 21.40
C LYS A 854 26.37 -4.78 19.89
N ILE A 855 25.66 -5.79 19.42
CA ILE A 855 25.22 -5.85 18.01
C ILE A 855 24.30 -4.68 17.69
N ARG A 856 23.34 -4.34 18.57
CA ARG A 856 22.50 -3.16 18.39
C ARG A 856 23.29 -1.87 18.28
N LYS A 857 24.36 -1.73 19.06
CA LYS A 857 25.25 -0.56 18.99
C LYS A 857 25.99 -0.46 17.65
N PHE A 858 26.47 -1.56 17.10
CA PHE A 858 27.05 -1.59 15.76
C PHE A 858 26.03 -1.20 14.67
N LEU A 859 24.76 -1.44 14.92
CA LEU A 859 23.66 -1.17 13.99
C LEU A 859 22.91 0.14 14.31
N GLU A 860 23.36 0.95 15.29
CA GLU A 860 22.62 2.09 15.85
C GLU A 860 22.17 3.10 14.79
N ASN A 861 22.98 3.33 13.77
CA ASN A 861 22.69 4.25 12.67
C ASN A 861 22.08 3.56 11.45
N THR A 862 21.61 2.32 11.58
CA THR A 862 20.99 1.56 10.50
C THR A 862 19.51 1.30 10.79
N SER A 863 18.72 1.02 9.77
CA SER A 863 17.35 0.57 9.89
C SER A 863 17.20 -0.82 10.56
N TYR A 864 18.32 -1.51 10.76
CA TYR A 864 18.36 -2.91 11.25
C TYR A 864 18.44 -3.04 12.77
N SER A 865 18.80 -1.98 13.49
CA SER A 865 19.15 -2.01 14.92
C SER A 865 18.10 -2.68 15.83
N ARG A 866 16.82 -2.53 15.51
CA ARG A 866 15.72 -3.08 16.33
C ARG A 866 15.33 -4.51 15.95
N ASN A 867 15.46 -4.91 14.68
CA ASN A 867 14.89 -6.14 14.14
C ASN A 867 15.91 -7.01 13.38
N TYR A 868 17.22 -6.83 13.64
CA TYR A 868 18.29 -7.54 12.93
C TYR A 868 18.12 -9.06 12.92
N HIS A 869 17.70 -9.65 14.03
CA HIS A 869 17.46 -11.08 14.16
C HIS A 869 16.36 -11.60 13.20
N THR A 870 15.31 -10.82 12.99
CA THR A 870 14.24 -11.18 12.04
C THR A 870 14.74 -11.13 10.59
N ILE A 871 15.63 -10.20 10.29
CA ILE A 871 16.23 -10.05 8.96
C ILE A 871 17.25 -11.19 8.70
N LEU A 872 18.11 -11.50 9.67
CA LEU A 872 19.07 -12.62 9.56
C LEU A 872 18.40 -13.98 9.35
N ARG A 873 17.19 -14.18 9.84
CA ARG A 873 16.40 -15.39 9.63
C ARG A 873 15.86 -15.54 8.19
N ARG A 874 16.03 -14.53 7.34
CA ARG A 874 15.69 -14.59 5.92
C ARG A 874 16.85 -15.08 5.06
N VAL A 875 18.05 -15.20 5.64
CA VAL A 875 19.21 -15.79 4.95
C VAL A 875 18.87 -17.22 4.61
N GLU A 876 19.13 -17.61 3.37
CA GLU A 876 18.93 -18.96 2.88
C GLU A 876 19.71 -19.95 3.75
N SER A 877 19.11 -21.06 4.14
CA SER A 877 19.68 -22.02 5.10
C SER A 877 19.96 -21.51 6.53
N SER A 878 19.45 -20.37 6.94
CA SER A 878 19.58 -19.93 8.35
C SER A 878 18.76 -20.82 9.29
N GLU A 879 19.35 -21.20 10.41
CA GLU A 879 18.72 -22.03 11.44
C GLU A 879 18.45 -21.22 12.70
N LYS A 880 17.23 -21.32 13.24
CA LYS A 880 16.90 -20.71 14.54
C LYS A 880 17.36 -21.64 15.67
N LEU A 881 18.21 -21.14 16.54
CA LEU A 881 18.64 -21.83 17.75
C LEU A 881 17.96 -21.23 18.99
N ASN A 882 17.48 -22.10 19.88
CA ASN A 882 16.90 -21.67 21.15
C ASN A 882 17.91 -21.86 22.27
N ASN A 883 17.87 -20.97 23.31
CA ASN A 883 18.71 -21.10 24.52
C ASN A 883 20.20 -21.26 24.27
N THR A 884 20.76 -20.59 23.29
CA THR A 884 22.20 -20.66 22.95
C THR A 884 23.04 -19.87 23.94
N THR A 885 24.13 -20.46 24.42
CA THR A 885 25.06 -19.84 25.38
C THR A 885 26.20 -19.14 24.63
N PHE A 886 26.44 -17.86 24.96
CA PHE A 886 27.52 -17.03 24.42
C PHE A 886 28.62 -16.71 25.44
N GLY A 887 28.53 -17.19 26.64
CA GLY A 887 29.50 -16.99 27.72
C GLY A 887 28.97 -17.62 29.00
N SER A 888 29.63 -17.45 30.11
CA SER A 888 29.30 -18.16 31.36
C SER A 888 27.87 -17.91 31.88
N PHE A 889 27.24 -16.77 31.49
CA PHE A 889 25.91 -16.38 31.99
C PHE A 889 24.96 -15.80 30.93
N ILE A 890 25.38 -15.72 29.64
CA ILE A 890 24.57 -15.12 28.57
C ILE A 890 23.92 -16.22 27.76
N LYS A 891 22.62 -16.42 27.94
CA LYS A 891 21.78 -17.28 27.11
C LYS A 891 20.82 -16.42 26.29
N SER A 892 20.68 -16.72 25.00
CA SER A 892 19.79 -16.03 24.09
C SER A 892 19.32 -17.00 23.01
N ASN A 893 18.17 -16.73 22.42
CA ASN A 893 17.86 -17.31 21.12
C ASN A 893 18.84 -16.72 20.11
N ALA A 894 19.10 -17.45 19.04
CA ALA A 894 20.12 -17.10 18.09
C ALA A 894 19.73 -17.52 16.66
N VAL A 895 20.43 -16.95 15.70
CA VAL A 895 20.39 -17.35 14.30
C VAL A 895 21.75 -17.93 13.93
N LYS A 896 21.75 -19.13 13.37
CA LYS A 896 22.95 -19.79 12.83
C LYS A 896 22.97 -19.65 11.32
N ILE A 897 24.09 -19.20 10.77
CA ILE A 897 24.28 -18.93 9.33
C ILE A 897 25.58 -19.58 8.90
N ASP A 898 25.57 -20.27 7.76
CA ASP A 898 26.79 -20.84 7.19
C ASP A 898 27.73 -19.72 6.73
N THR A 899 28.96 -19.70 7.20
CA THR A 899 29.96 -18.65 6.88
C THR A 899 30.36 -18.68 5.41
N ARG A 900 30.25 -19.82 4.73
CA ARG A 900 30.49 -19.92 3.28
C ARG A 900 29.56 -19.00 2.47
N LEU A 901 28.30 -18.87 2.89
CA LEU A 901 27.34 -17.94 2.28
C LEU A 901 27.69 -16.47 2.59
N ILE A 902 28.32 -16.21 3.73
CA ILE A 902 28.75 -14.87 4.12
C ILE A 902 29.91 -14.39 3.24
N PHE A 903 30.86 -15.30 2.94
CA PHE A 903 32.09 -14.94 2.21
C PHE A 903 32.05 -15.35 0.72
N GLY A 904 30.93 -15.86 0.20
CA GLY A 904 30.78 -16.18 -1.21
C GLY A 904 31.57 -17.44 -1.65
N GLU A 905 31.89 -18.34 -0.71
CA GLU A 905 32.59 -19.58 -1.00
C GLU A 905 31.62 -20.60 -1.63
N THR A 906 32.02 -21.23 -2.73
CA THR A 906 31.22 -22.30 -3.38
C THR A 906 31.07 -23.51 -2.45
N ILE A 907 29.83 -23.90 -2.17
CA ILE A 907 29.55 -25.14 -1.43
C ILE A 907 29.92 -26.32 -2.33
N LYS A 908 31.09 -26.92 -2.13
CA LYS A 908 31.38 -28.26 -2.68
C LYS A 908 30.71 -29.23 -1.73
N ASP A 909 29.75 -29.99 -2.23
CA ASP A 909 29.12 -31.07 -1.49
C ASP A 909 30.22 -32.03 -1.00
N GLU A 910 30.35 -32.20 0.33
CA GLU A 910 31.14 -33.29 0.88
C GLU A 910 30.51 -34.64 0.44
N PRO A 911 31.30 -35.64 0.02
CA PRO A 911 30.73 -36.89 -0.43
C PRO A 911 29.99 -37.59 0.71
N VAL A 912 28.70 -37.73 0.55
CA VAL A 912 27.87 -38.59 1.40
C VAL A 912 28.34 -40.03 1.22
N ASN A 913 28.73 -40.66 2.31
CA ASN A 913 29.16 -42.06 2.40
C ASN A 913 28.06 -42.97 1.82
N GLU A 914 28.33 -43.57 0.64
CA GLU A 914 27.42 -44.46 -0.04
C GLU A 914 27.21 -45.74 0.75
N LYS A 915 26.02 -45.94 1.27
CA LYS A 915 25.44 -47.28 1.47
C LYS A 915 24.20 -47.37 0.60
N GLN A 916 24.42 -48.02 -0.53
CA GLN A 916 23.50 -48.78 -1.40
C GLN A 916 22.02 -48.33 -1.40
N VAL A 917 21.62 -47.61 -2.46
CA VAL A 917 20.31 -47.74 -3.10
C VAL A 917 20.53 -47.64 -4.64
N GLU A 918 20.01 -48.62 -5.36
CA GLU A 918 20.14 -48.82 -6.80
C GLU A 918 19.57 -47.63 -7.61
N LYS A 919 20.29 -47.25 -8.66
CA LYS A 919 19.92 -46.21 -9.64
C LYS A 919 18.86 -46.67 -10.63
N PRO A 920 17.94 -45.85 -11.06
CA PRO A 920 17.42 -45.94 -12.43
C PRO A 920 18.22 -45.04 -13.37
N GLU A 921 18.59 -45.59 -14.50
CA GLU A 921 19.30 -44.95 -15.60
C GLU A 921 18.40 -43.85 -16.26
N TYR A 922 18.92 -42.63 -16.41
CA TYR A 922 18.39 -41.64 -17.34
C TYR A 922 19.46 -41.27 -18.38
N LYS A 923 19.06 -41.41 -19.66
CA LYS A 923 19.88 -41.10 -20.84
C LYS A 923 20.09 -39.61 -20.96
N GLN A 924 21.35 -39.18 -21.06
CA GLN A 924 21.74 -37.84 -21.52
C GLN A 924 21.43 -37.65 -22.99
N SER A 925 20.73 -36.56 -23.34
CA SER A 925 20.70 -36.01 -24.69
C SER A 925 21.49 -34.70 -24.71
N GLU A 926 22.59 -34.73 -25.47
CA GLU A 926 23.45 -33.57 -25.75
C GLU A 926 22.68 -32.51 -26.55
N ILE A 927 22.69 -31.25 -26.09
CA ILE A 927 22.32 -30.11 -26.90
C ILE A 927 23.58 -29.31 -27.23
N LYS A 928 23.99 -29.37 -28.53
CA LYS A 928 25.08 -28.56 -29.11
C LYS A 928 24.57 -27.13 -29.31
N PHE A 929 25.24 -26.14 -28.74
CA PHE A 929 25.14 -24.74 -29.14
C PHE A 929 25.83 -24.53 -30.48
N LYS A 930 25.11 -24.04 -31.49
CA LYS A 930 25.67 -23.38 -32.67
C LYS A 930 25.63 -21.88 -32.49
N ASN A 931 26.79 -21.28 -32.63
CA ASN A 931 26.97 -19.82 -32.80
C ASN A 931 26.25 -19.32 -34.06
N TYR A 932 25.49 -18.27 -33.92
CA TYR A 932 25.39 -17.18 -34.87
C TYR A 932 24.92 -15.90 -34.12
#